data_aa8d787c50c47a94de84305b1b949db4
#
_entry.id   aa8d787c50c47a94de84305b1b949db4
#
_cell.length_a   1.000
_cell.length_b   1.000
_cell.length_c   1.000
_cell.angle_alpha   90.00
_cell.angle_beta   90.00
_cell.angle_gamma   90.00
#
_symmetry.space_group_name_H-M   'P 1'
#
loop_
_entity.id
_entity.type
_entity.pdbx_description
1 polymer ?
#
loop_
_entity_poly.entity_id
_entity_poly.type
_entity_poly.pdbx_seq_one_letter_code
_entity_poly.pdbx_strand_id
1 'polypeptide(L)'
;MANLPILQFEDTIIKTVENNPVTVVICETSSGKSTQLSQMLFRRVFANSGIIAVTQPRRVAAVSVARHVAQEMNVHLGDEVGYAIRFEDRTSEKTKIKYLTVGVLLRESLSNPELNAYFVVILDEAHKRSLNMDILMGLVKRLVTMRDKLKFRVLITSSTLEGEKVSAFFDGCPVLNVPGNLFPVEVFYSDERPKSYVEAALKKAVDIHVNEPEGDIIRAGXLNMLIFMTGQEDIEKMVKKLEDKVRGLEEGSVMDAVIYPLHGSLPPEFQVRVFSPPSPNCRRFIVATNIVETSLTVDGVVYIIDTGYVKQRQYNPSTGMYSLDVMQISRVXANQRAGRTRPGKCYRLYPFKVYSEEFMEAAVPEIQRTSLAGSVLYLRSLNLPDIDILKFDFLDPPSNESLCDALRQLYLIDGIDDDGNITSAGRTMAELPLEPSLSRTLMEANDNGSLSQALTVAAMLSAETSLLPSYDKGADKKRNHNPMNLPDGGGLGDHTQLLQIYELWDETGYDVEWCKEHALQLRGMTFVKDVKGQLCQIMLKVAKCSMEVRGSHSRRERKLNYQNLRKALAVVYANQLAERMIRHNGYKTLGMKSQLVQLHPSSVLQPDKDAMFPYYVVYHELITTSKAFMRNVCAVQREWIMPVFKKLENLNVNRLSGKTSHPDDRLQEKPEDVITKVNDDADSSVDRESKIQAACDRFLARKVKK
;
A
#
# COMPACT_ATOMS: atom_id res chain seq x y z
N MET A 1 -26.80 -25.95 2.12
CA MET A 1 -26.48 -24.50 2.15
C MET A 1 -26.41 -24.04 3.59
N ALA A 2 -25.30 -23.37 3.97
CA ALA A 2 -25.19 -22.81 5.31
C ALA A 2 -26.31 -21.76 5.50
N ASN A 3 -26.88 -21.72 6.71
CA ASN A 3 -27.95 -20.77 7.05
C ASN A 3 -27.32 -19.39 7.31
N LEU A 4 -26.87 -18.72 6.22
CA LEU A 4 -26.21 -17.42 6.31
C LEU A 4 -27.24 -16.33 6.71
N PRO A 5 -26.94 -15.52 7.72
CA PRO A 5 -27.89 -14.52 8.23
C PRO A 5 -28.47 -13.59 7.15
N ILE A 6 -27.65 -13.18 6.19
CA ILE A 6 -28.06 -12.24 5.16
C ILE A 6 -29.20 -12.76 4.27
N LEU A 7 -29.33 -14.09 4.12
CA LEU A 7 -30.38 -14.73 3.29
C LEU A 7 -31.79 -14.45 3.85
N GLN A 8 -31.92 -14.29 5.17
CA GLN A 8 -33.20 -13.96 5.81
C GLN A 8 -33.69 -12.56 5.47
N PHE A 9 -32.80 -11.70 5.02
CA PHE A 9 -33.09 -10.29 4.69
C PHE A 9 -33.18 -10.05 3.17
N GLU A 10 -33.12 -11.13 2.33
CA GLU A 10 -33.08 -11.00 0.87
C GLU A 10 -34.20 -10.12 0.33
N ASP A 11 -35.45 -10.38 0.70
CA ASP A 11 -36.59 -9.60 0.20
C ASP A 11 -36.53 -8.12 0.63
N THR A 12 -36.10 -7.85 1.86
CA THR A 12 -35.95 -6.48 2.36
C THR A 12 -34.85 -5.74 1.61
N ILE A 13 -33.69 -6.39 1.42
CA ILE A 13 -32.55 -5.81 0.70
C ILE A 13 -32.97 -5.51 -0.76
N ILE A 14 -33.56 -6.47 -1.45
CA ILE A 14 -33.97 -6.30 -2.86
C ILE A 14 -34.97 -5.15 -3.01
N LYS A 15 -36.03 -5.10 -2.19
CA LYS A 15 -37.03 -4.01 -2.20
C LYS A 15 -36.39 -2.65 -1.97
N THR A 16 -35.44 -2.59 -1.03
CA THR A 16 -34.76 -1.33 -0.71
C THR A 16 -33.90 -0.88 -1.89
N VAL A 17 -33.15 -1.79 -2.52
CA VAL A 17 -32.30 -1.50 -3.69
C VAL A 17 -33.16 -1.11 -4.90
N GLU A 18 -34.32 -1.74 -5.10
CA GLU A 18 -35.25 -1.37 -6.20
C GLU A 18 -35.76 0.06 -6.08
N ASN A 19 -36.05 0.50 -4.85
CA ASN A 19 -36.68 1.79 -4.60
C ASN A 19 -35.70 2.95 -4.37
N ASN A 20 -34.39 2.67 -4.20
CA ASN A 20 -33.40 3.68 -3.85
C ASN A 20 -32.16 3.58 -4.73
N PRO A 21 -31.62 4.69 -5.22
CA PRO A 21 -30.40 4.67 -6.03
C PRO A 21 -29.17 4.27 -5.22
N VAL A 22 -29.15 4.53 -3.91
CA VAL A 22 -28.07 4.13 -2.99
C VAL A 22 -28.68 3.44 -1.78
N THR A 23 -28.10 2.34 -1.36
CA THR A 23 -28.48 1.61 -0.13
C THR A 23 -27.22 1.21 0.63
N VAL A 24 -27.20 1.46 1.94
CA VAL A 24 -26.13 0.99 2.83
C VAL A 24 -26.59 -0.27 3.53
N VAL A 25 -25.78 -1.31 3.54
CA VAL A 25 -26.07 -2.56 4.26
C VAL A 25 -24.94 -2.79 5.27
N ILE A 26 -25.27 -2.68 6.53
CA ILE A 26 -24.33 -2.96 7.63
C ILE A 26 -24.50 -4.44 7.98
N CYS A 27 -23.45 -5.21 7.77
CA CYS A 27 -23.42 -6.63 8.05
C CYS A 27 -22.13 -6.97 8.77
N GLU A 28 -22.24 -7.72 9.83
CA GLU A 28 -21.06 -8.23 10.52
C GLU A 28 -20.28 -9.22 9.66
N THR A 29 -19.04 -9.49 10.04
CA THR A 29 -18.21 -10.50 9.40
C THR A 29 -18.91 -11.86 9.44
N SER A 30 -18.68 -12.69 8.43
CA SER A 30 -19.28 -14.03 8.27
C SER A 30 -20.81 -14.05 8.07
N SER A 31 -21.44 -12.92 7.78
CA SER A 31 -22.88 -12.87 7.42
C SER A 31 -23.19 -13.41 6.04
N GLY A 32 -22.17 -13.53 5.16
CA GLY A 32 -22.32 -13.91 3.76
C GLY A 32 -22.43 -12.72 2.80
N LYS A 33 -22.19 -11.47 3.25
CA LYS A 33 -22.39 -10.27 2.43
C LYS A 33 -21.64 -10.30 1.10
N SER A 34 -20.35 -10.62 1.10
CA SER A 34 -19.50 -10.57 -0.09
C SER A 34 -19.85 -11.63 -1.14
N THR A 35 -20.43 -12.76 -0.71
CA THR A 35 -20.79 -13.86 -1.62
C THR A 35 -22.25 -13.85 -2.03
N GLN A 36 -23.17 -13.49 -1.13
CA GLN A 36 -24.61 -13.66 -1.39
C GLN A 36 -25.29 -12.45 -2.00
N LEU A 37 -24.86 -11.22 -1.70
CA LEU A 37 -25.50 -10.01 -2.23
C LEU A 37 -25.51 -9.98 -3.77
N SER A 38 -24.38 -10.29 -4.41
CA SER A 38 -24.30 -10.34 -5.87
C SER A 38 -25.19 -11.43 -6.45
N GLN A 39 -25.27 -12.59 -5.80
CA GLN A 39 -26.12 -13.70 -6.23
C GLN A 39 -27.63 -13.37 -6.07
N MET A 40 -28.01 -12.71 -4.96
CA MET A 40 -29.40 -12.23 -4.75
C MET A 40 -29.82 -11.30 -5.88
N LEU A 41 -29.00 -10.29 -6.17
CA LEU A 41 -29.26 -9.34 -7.24
C LEU A 41 -29.30 -10.02 -8.62
N PHE A 42 -28.43 -11.00 -8.84
CA PHE A 42 -28.41 -11.78 -10.08
C PHE A 42 -29.71 -12.55 -10.27
N ARG A 43 -30.21 -13.25 -9.22
CA ARG A 43 -31.45 -14.03 -9.28
C ARG A 43 -32.70 -13.17 -9.50
N ARG A 44 -32.68 -11.93 -9.04
CA ARG A 44 -33.83 -11.00 -9.06
C ARG A 44 -33.83 -10.04 -10.26
N VAL A 45 -33.31 -10.48 -11.40
CA VAL A 45 -33.44 -9.79 -12.71
C VAL A 45 -32.47 -8.61 -12.94
N PHE A 46 -31.73 -8.13 -11.92
CA PHE A 46 -30.79 -7.00 -12.11
C PHE A 46 -29.69 -7.31 -13.15
N ALA A 47 -29.29 -8.57 -13.29
CA ALA A 47 -28.30 -9.01 -14.27
C ALA A 47 -28.74 -8.87 -15.73
N ASN A 48 -30.05 -8.80 -15.99
CA ASN A 48 -30.56 -8.60 -17.36
C ASN A 48 -30.38 -7.15 -17.84
N SER A 49 -30.21 -6.23 -16.90
CA SER A 49 -30.04 -4.80 -17.19
C SER A 49 -28.58 -4.37 -17.37
N GLY A 50 -27.63 -5.25 -17.03
CA GLY A 50 -26.20 -4.95 -17.11
C GLY A 50 -25.38 -5.82 -16.15
N ILE A 51 -24.13 -5.46 -15.97
CA ILE A 51 -23.20 -6.18 -15.10
C ILE A 51 -23.38 -5.71 -13.65
N ILE A 52 -23.28 -6.63 -12.70
CA ILE A 52 -23.19 -6.38 -11.26
C ILE A 52 -21.70 -6.35 -10.91
N ALA A 53 -21.15 -5.17 -10.61
CA ALA A 53 -19.78 -5.01 -10.17
C ALA A 53 -19.69 -5.15 -8.64
N VAL A 54 -18.73 -5.90 -8.15
CA VAL A 54 -18.46 -6.04 -6.70
C VAL A 54 -17.01 -5.66 -6.44
N THR A 55 -16.80 -4.52 -5.80
CA THR A 55 -15.43 -4.09 -5.49
C THR A 55 -14.87 -4.82 -4.27
N GLN A 56 -13.58 -5.12 -4.32
CA GLN A 56 -12.86 -5.73 -3.20
C GLN A 56 -11.60 -4.90 -2.90
N PRO A 57 -11.24 -4.72 -1.63
CA PRO A 57 -10.04 -3.93 -1.29
C PRO A 57 -8.73 -4.62 -1.64
N ARG A 58 -8.72 -5.94 -1.77
CA ARG A 58 -7.50 -6.73 -2.02
C ARG A 58 -7.67 -7.65 -3.22
N ARG A 59 -6.58 -7.83 -3.98
CA ARG A 59 -6.52 -8.71 -5.16
C ARG A 59 -6.92 -10.15 -4.82
N VAL A 60 -6.33 -10.68 -3.75
CA VAL A 60 -6.61 -12.07 -3.30
C VAL A 60 -8.09 -12.25 -2.96
N ALA A 61 -8.70 -11.25 -2.31
CA ALA A 61 -10.14 -11.29 -1.97
C ALA A 61 -11.00 -11.33 -3.24
N ALA A 62 -10.72 -10.46 -4.23
CA ALA A 62 -11.48 -10.45 -5.47
C ALA A 62 -11.45 -11.81 -6.18
N VAL A 63 -10.26 -12.42 -6.28
CA VAL A 63 -10.07 -13.72 -6.94
C VAL A 63 -10.76 -14.85 -6.16
N SER A 64 -10.55 -14.90 -4.84
CA SER A 64 -11.08 -16.01 -4.01
C SER A 64 -12.61 -15.97 -3.91
N VAL A 65 -13.19 -14.77 -3.74
CA VAL A 65 -14.65 -14.64 -3.67
C VAL A 65 -15.29 -14.96 -5.03
N ALA A 66 -14.72 -14.46 -6.14
CA ALA A 66 -15.20 -14.78 -7.49
C ALA A 66 -15.21 -16.30 -7.74
N ARG A 67 -14.10 -16.97 -7.37
CA ARG A 67 -13.98 -18.43 -7.51
C ARG A 67 -15.03 -19.16 -6.67
N HIS A 68 -15.22 -18.74 -5.43
CA HIS A 68 -16.19 -19.32 -4.51
C HIS A 68 -17.62 -19.16 -5.05
N VAL A 69 -17.98 -17.96 -5.51
CA VAL A 69 -19.32 -17.69 -6.06
C VAL A 69 -19.55 -18.46 -7.36
N ALA A 70 -18.54 -18.58 -8.22
CA ALA A 70 -18.63 -19.41 -9.44
C ALA A 70 -18.92 -20.88 -9.07
N GLN A 71 -18.25 -21.40 -8.02
CA GLN A 71 -18.49 -22.76 -7.52
C GLN A 71 -19.92 -22.91 -6.94
N GLU A 72 -20.36 -21.94 -6.12
CA GLU A 72 -21.74 -21.96 -5.56
C GLU A 72 -22.82 -21.92 -6.66
N MET A 73 -22.57 -21.15 -7.71
CA MET A 73 -23.50 -21.01 -8.85
C MET A 73 -23.35 -22.15 -9.88
N ASN A 74 -22.35 -23.00 -9.70
CA ASN A 74 -22.03 -24.11 -10.60
C ASN A 74 -21.75 -23.62 -12.03
N VAL A 75 -20.95 -22.54 -12.16
CA VAL A 75 -20.53 -21.97 -13.45
C VAL A 75 -18.99 -21.94 -13.54
N HIS A 76 -18.47 -21.84 -14.77
CA HIS A 76 -17.02 -21.69 -14.96
C HIS A 76 -16.60 -20.26 -14.67
N LEU A 77 -15.48 -20.12 -13.96
CA LEU A 77 -14.88 -18.80 -13.66
C LEU A 77 -14.43 -18.14 -14.96
N GLY A 78 -14.98 -16.96 -15.26
CA GLY A 78 -14.79 -16.23 -16.51
C GLY A 78 -16.03 -16.21 -17.39
N ASP A 79 -17.02 -17.09 -17.14
CA ASP A 79 -18.32 -17.03 -17.79
C ASP A 79 -19.23 -16.06 -17.02
N GLU A 80 -20.34 -16.51 -16.44
CA GLU A 80 -21.30 -15.64 -15.74
C GLU A 80 -20.69 -14.91 -14.53
N VAL A 81 -19.69 -15.52 -13.88
CA VAL A 81 -18.96 -14.94 -12.76
C VAL A 81 -17.50 -14.80 -13.17
N GLY A 82 -16.98 -13.57 -13.12
CA GLY A 82 -15.60 -13.29 -13.46
C GLY A 82 -14.94 -12.34 -12.46
N TYR A 83 -13.66 -12.04 -12.67
CA TYR A 83 -12.95 -11.06 -11.88
C TYR A 83 -11.97 -10.25 -12.74
N ALA A 84 -11.67 -9.04 -12.25
CA ALA A 84 -10.63 -8.19 -12.84
C ALA A 84 -9.79 -7.56 -11.72
N ILE A 85 -8.50 -7.79 -11.76
CA ILE A 85 -7.53 -7.21 -10.84
C ILE A 85 -6.40 -6.56 -11.66
N ARG A 86 -5.54 -5.79 -11.02
CA ARG A 86 -4.41 -5.16 -11.70
C ARG A 86 -3.57 -6.23 -12.41
N PHE A 87 -3.42 -6.10 -13.71
CA PHE A 87 -2.68 -7.00 -14.60
C PHE A 87 -3.31 -8.39 -14.81
N GLU A 88 -4.55 -8.62 -14.39
CA GLU A 88 -5.22 -9.90 -14.65
C GLU A 88 -6.72 -9.71 -14.79
N ASP A 89 -7.29 -10.16 -15.90
CA ASP A 89 -8.72 -10.11 -16.20
C ASP A 89 -9.21 -11.49 -16.62
N ARG A 90 -10.22 -12.00 -15.92
CA ARG A 90 -10.90 -13.28 -16.19
C ARG A 90 -12.39 -13.02 -16.31
N THR A 91 -12.76 -12.30 -17.39
CA THR A 91 -14.15 -12.01 -17.74
C THR A 91 -14.39 -12.33 -19.23
N SER A 92 -15.66 -12.43 -19.62
CA SER A 92 -16.08 -12.63 -21.00
C SER A 92 -17.36 -11.82 -21.26
N GLU A 93 -17.88 -11.88 -22.47
CA GLU A 93 -19.16 -11.25 -22.83
C GLU A 93 -20.35 -11.82 -22.04
N LYS A 94 -20.21 -13.03 -21.49
CA LYS A 94 -21.22 -13.68 -20.67
C LYS A 94 -21.25 -13.16 -19.24
N THR A 95 -20.20 -12.44 -18.79
CA THR A 95 -20.03 -12.07 -17.40
C THR A 95 -21.15 -11.14 -16.92
N LYS A 96 -21.84 -11.55 -15.87
CA LYS A 96 -22.95 -10.85 -15.22
C LYS A 96 -22.59 -10.39 -13.81
N ILE A 97 -21.72 -11.14 -13.12
CA ILE A 97 -21.16 -10.75 -11.81
C ILE A 97 -19.65 -10.61 -11.99
N LYS A 98 -19.14 -9.39 -11.78
CA LYS A 98 -17.72 -9.08 -11.94
C LYS A 98 -17.13 -8.61 -10.62
N TYR A 99 -16.27 -9.43 -10.03
CA TYR A 99 -15.48 -9.05 -8.86
C TYR A 99 -14.24 -8.30 -9.32
N LEU A 100 -13.96 -7.13 -8.75
CA LEU A 100 -12.82 -6.34 -9.18
C LEU A 100 -12.23 -5.55 -8.02
N THR A 101 -10.96 -5.20 -8.14
CA THR A 101 -10.38 -4.28 -7.15
C THR A 101 -10.85 -2.86 -7.43
N VAL A 102 -10.97 -2.05 -6.38
CA VAL A 102 -11.42 -0.66 -6.47
C VAL A 102 -10.62 0.13 -7.51
N GLY A 103 -9.28 -0.07 -7.54
CA GLY A 103 -8.42 0.60 -8.52
C GLY A 103 -8.68 0.22 -9.98
N VAL A 104 -9.18 -0.99 -10.23
CA VAL A 104 -9.57 -1.40 -11.59
C VAL A 104 -10.84 -0.67 -12.01
N LEU A 105 -11.84 -0.59 -11.13
CA LEU A 105 -13.09 0.14 -11.44
C LEU A 105 -12.83 1.63 -11.71
N LEU A 106 -11.94 2.25 -10.90
CA LEU A 106 -11.52 3.64 -11.15
C LEU A 106 -10.82 3.77 -12.51
N ARG A 107 -9.99 2.82 -12.90
CA ARG A 107 -9.33 2.87 -14.21
C ARG A 107 -10.35 2.72 -15.36
N GLU A 108 -11.32 1.85 -15.21
CA GLU A 108 -12.38 1.69 -16.23
C GLU A 108 -13.18 2.99 -16.42
N SER A 109 -13.35 3.79 -15.36
CA SER A 109 -14.05 5.06 -15.45
C SER A 109 -13.27 6.14 -16.24
N LEU A 110 -11.97 5.97 -16.46
CA LEU A 110 -11.21 6.88 -17.33
C LEU A 110 -11.67 6.79 -18.79
N SER A 111 -11.96 5.57 -19.25
CA SER A 111 -12.46 5.35 -20.62
C SER A 111 -13.98 5.41 -20.71
N ASN A 112 -14.67 5.15 -19.61
CA ASN A 112 -16.14 5.17 -19.53
C ASN A 112 -16.56 5.86 -18.23
N PRO A 113 -16.51 7.21 -18.17
CA PRO A 113 -16.77 7.96 -16.93
C PRO A 113 -18.14 7.69 -16.30
N GLU A 114 -19.14 7.35 -17.11
CA GLU A 114 -20.49 7.03 -16.63
C GLU A 114 -20.65 5.57 -16.18
N LEU A 115 -19.64 4.71 -16.38
CA LEU A 115 -19.67 3.28 -16.01
C LEU A 115 -20.89 2.56 -16.60
N ASN A 116 -21.21 2.83 -17.87
CA ASN A 116 -22.45 2.40 -18.54
C ASN A 116 -22.65 0.88 -18.61
N ALA A 117 -21.58 0.09 -18.54
CA ALA A 117 -21.65 -1.37 -18.50
C ALA A 117 -22.30 -1.91 -17.21
N TYR A 118 -22.27 -1.10 -16.16
CA TYR A 118 -22.69 -1.52 -14.81
C TYR A 118 -24.09 -1.01 -14.48
N PHE A 119 -24.97 -1.90 -14.12
CA PHE A 119 -26.30 -1.58 -13.58
C PHE A 119 -26.28 -1.45 -12.06
N VAL A 120 -25.53 -2.33 -11.39
CA VAL A 120 -25.33 -2.30 -9.94
C VAL A 120 -23.84 -2.25 -9.65
N VAL A 121 -23.42 -1.39 -8.73
CA VAL A 121 -22.07 -1.36 -8.17
C VAL A 121 -22.16 -1.62 -6.67
N ILE A 122 -21.56 -2.71 -6.22
CA ILE A 122 -21.47 -3.05 -4.79
C ILE A 122 -20.07 -2.59 -4.30
N LEU A 123 -20.04 -1.58 -3.43
CA LEU A 123 -18.84 -1.11 -2.76
C LEU A 123 -18.66 -1.94 -1.48
N ASP A 124 -17.96 -3.08 -1.61
CA ASP A 124 -17.80 -4.01 -0.49
C ASP A 124 -16.64 -3.58 0.43
N GLU A 125 -16.79 -3.83 1.73
CA GLU A 125 -15.80 -3.51 2.76
C GLU A 125 -15.48 -2.00 2.86
N ALA A 126 -16.47 -1.11 2.66
CA ALA A 126 -16.28 0.34 2.65
C ALA A 126 -15.65 0.90 3.93
N HIS A 127 -15.84 0.23 5.07
CA HIS A 127 -15.23 0.59 6.36
C HIS A 127 -13.70 0.54 6.38
N LYS A 128 -13.07 -0.08 5.39
CA LYS A 128 -11.61 -0.10 5.26
C LYS A 128 -11.03 1.27 4.92
N ARG A 129 -11.84 2.15 4.35
CA ARG A 129 -11.48 3.54 4.05
C ARG A 129 -10.14 3.64 3.33
N SER A 130 -9.95 2.79 2.29
CA SER A 130 -8.78 2.90 1.42
C SER A 130 -8.88 4.16 0.55
N LEU A 131 -7.74 4.71 0.13
CA LEU A 131 -7.66 5.89 -0.72
C LEU A 131 -8.57 5.76 -1.95
N ASN A 132 -8.45 4.66 -2.68
CA ASN A 132 -9.25 4.40 -3.87
C ASN A 132 -10.75 4.29 -3.57
N MET A 133 -11.12 3.73 -2.41
CA MET A 133 -12.53 3.61 -2.01
C MET A 133 -13.14 5.00 -1.75
N ASP A 134 -12.41 5.88 -1.06
CA ASP A 134 -12.90 7.23 -0.76
C ASP A 134 -13.07 8.06 -2.06
N ILE A 135 -12.16 7.91 -3.02
CA ILE A 135 -12.28 8.51 -4.36
C ILE A 135 -13.51 7.95 -5.10
N LEU A 136 -13.66 6.62 -5.08
CA LEU A 136 -14.78 5.95 -5.76
C LEU A 136 -16.13 6.36 -5.15
N MET A 137 -16.23 6.51 -3.84
CA MET A 137 -17.45 6.99 -3.18
C MET A 137 -17.85 8.38 -3.68
N GLY A 138 -16.90 9.32 -3.79
CA GLY A 138 -17.16 10.64 -4.34
C GLY A 138 -17.59 10.60 -5.81
N LEU A 139 -16.92 9.78 -6.61
CA LEU A 139 -17.27 9.60 -8.02
C LEU A 139 -18.68 9.00 -8.18
N VAL A 140 -18.98 7.96 -7.43
CA VAL A 140 -20.28 7.26 -7.48
C VAL A 140 -21.41 8.17 -6.99
N LYS A 141 -21.18 9.01 -5.98
CA LYS A 141 -22.16 10.03 -5.52
C LYS A 141 -22.53 10.94 -6.70
N ARG A 142 -21.55 11.42 -7.43
CA ARG A 142 -21.77 12.25 -8.63
C ARG A 142 -22.52 11.48 -9.72
N LEU A 143 -22.15 10.22 -9.98
CA LEU A 143 -22.81 9.39 -10.99
C LEU A 143 -24.29 9.13 -10.67
N VAL A 144 -24.62 8.93 -9.40
CA VAL A 144 -26.00 8.74 -8.94
C VAL A 144 -26.89 9.99 -9.23
N THR A 145 -26.31 11.19 -9.15
CA THR A 145 -27.05 12.42 -9.48
C THR A 145 -27.16 12.66 -11.00
N MET A 146 -26.18 12.19 -11.78
CA MET A 146 -26.11 12.41 -13.24
C MET A 146 -26.89 11.38 -14.04
N ARG A 147 -26.85 10.12 -13.65
CA ARG A 147 -27.49 9.01 -14.37
C ARG A 147 -28.96 8.88 -13.99
N ASP A 148 -29.75 8.33 -14.90
CA ASP A 148 -31.15 7.98 -14.63
C ASP A 148 -31.23 7.13 -13.34
N LYS A 149 -31.94 7.64 -12.35
CA LYS A 149 -32.10 7.01 -11.03
C LYS A 149 -32.69 5.59 -11.10
N LEU A 150 -33.35 5.25 -12.19
CA LEU A 150 -33.95 3.93 -12.40
C LEU A 150 -32.95 2.92 -13.01
N LYS A 151 -31.82 3.40 -13.56
CA LYS A 151 -30.88 2.56 -14.31
C LYS A 151 -29.53 2.31 -13.65
N PHE A 152 -29.28 2.90 -12.48
CA PHE A 152 -28.00 2.72 -11.77
C PHE A 152 -28.25 2.59 -10.28
N ARG A 153 -27.69 1.57 -9.70
CA ARG A 153 -27.85 1.27 -8.26
C ARG A 153 -26.49 1.13 -7.60
N VAL A 154 -26.37 1.65 -6.41
CA VAL A 154 -25.17 1.54 -5.59
C VAL A 154 -25.53 0.87 -4.27
N LEU A 155 -24.82 -0.19 -3.94
CA LEU A 155 -24.94 -0.90 -2.67
C LEU A 155 -23.63 -0.78 -1.93
N ILE A 156 -23.65 -0.20 -0.74
CA ILE A 156 -22.44 0.00 0.07
C ILE A 156 -22.50 -0.96 1.26
N THR A 157 -21.51 -1.84 1.38
CA THR A 157 -21.49 -2.77 2.51
C THR A 157 -20.38 -2.38 3.50
N SER A 158 -20.72 -2.52 4.77
CA SER A 158 -19.82 -2.21 5.88
C SER A 158 -20.01 -3.22 7.00
N SER A 159 -18.95 -3.46 7.78
CA SER A 159 -19.04 -4.26 9.01
C SER A 159 -19.09 -3.40 10.27
N THR A 160 -19.24 -2.08 10.13
CA THR A 160 -19.18 -1.14 11.24
C THR A 160 -20.36 -0.15 11.22
N LEU A 161 -20.59 0.50 12.37
CA LEU A 161 -21.69 1.43 12.58
C LEU A 161 -21.52 2.80 11.88
N GLU A 162 -20.50 2.99 11.04
CA GLU A 162 -20.34 4.24 10.27
C GLU A 162 -21.41 4.44 9.16
N GLY A 163 -22.43 3.57 9.13
CA GLY A 163 -23.52 3.66 8.15
C GLY A 163 -24.25 4.99 8.14
N GLU A 164 -24.42 5.64 9.30
CA GLU A 164 -25.07 6.95 9.39
C GLU A 164 -24.26 8.06 8.68
N LYS A 165 -22.95 8.02 8.85
CA LYS A 165 -22.03 8.95 8.18
C LYS A 165 -22.06 8.77 6.66
N VAL A 166 -22.03 7.50 6.19
CA VAL A 166 -22.15 7.18 4.77
C VAL A 166 -23.53 7.56 4.24
N SER A 167 -24.59 7.30 4.99
CA SER A 167 -25.98 7.69 4.64
C SER A 167 -26.07 9.21 4.45
N ALA A 168 -25.57 9.99 5.42
CA ALA A 168 -25.54 11.45 5.34
C ALA A 168 -24.76 11.95 4.11
N PHE A 169 -23.63 11.31 3.80
CA PHE A 169 -22.84 11.63 2.62
C PHE A 169 -23.63 11.39 1.30
N PHE A 170 -24.49 10.37 1.25
CA PHE A 170 -25.38 10.07 0.12
C PHE A 170 -26.81 10.59 0.32
N ASP A 171 -26.93 11.80 0.88
CA ASP A 171 -28.20 12.56 0.99
C ASP A 171 -29.29 11.82 1.79
N GLY A 172 -28.91 11.05 2.80
CA GLY A 172 -29.84 10.33 3.68
C GLY A 172 -30.35 9.01 3.10
N CYS A 173 -29.52 8.29 2.35
CA CYS A 173 -29.90 7.00 1.79
C CYS A 173 -30.22 5.97 2.89
N PRO A 174 -31.09 4.97 2.60
CA PRO A 174 -31.48 3.97 3.62
C PRO A 174 -30.31 3.13 4.09
N VAL A 175 -30.34 2.82 5.39
CA VAL A 175 -29.37 1.94 6.06
C VAL A 175 -30.10 0.69 6.56
N LEU A 176 -29.69 -0.46 6.09
CA LEU A 176 -30.20 -1.76 6.56
C LEU A 176 -29.18 -2.42 7.48
N ASN A 177 -29.60 -2.79 8.66
CA ASN A 177 -28.78 -3.53 9.62
C ASN A 177 -29.12 -5.03 9.55
N VAL A 178 -28.16 -5.82 9.12
CA VAL A 178 -28.27 -7.28 9.06
C VAL A 178 -27.45 -7.87 10.21
N PRO A 179 -28.08 -8.40 11.24
CA PRO A 179 -27.33 -9.00 12.35
C PRO A 179 -26.51 -10.20 11.87
N GLY A 180 -25.30 -10.33 12.36
CA GLY A 180 -24.46 -11.48 12.08
C GLY A 180 -24.72 -12.63 13.06
N ASN A 181 -24.15 -13.78 12.78
CA ASN A 181 -24.05 -14.85 13.76
C ASN A 181 -22.91 -14.49 14.73
N LEU A 182 -23.26 -13.71 15.74
CA LEU A 182 -22.32 -13.40 16.81
C LEU A 182 -22.13 -14.62 17.71
N PHE A 183 -20.99 -15.25 17.58
CA PHE A 183 -20.58 -16.23 18.57
C PHE A 183 -20.15 -15.48 19.83
N PRO A 184 -20.56 -15.93 21.02
CA PRO A 184 -20.16 -15.27 22.26
C PRO A 184 -18.65 -15.33 22.43
N VAL A 185 -18.04 -14.17 22.59
CA VAL A 185 -16.61 -14.03 22.86
C VAL A 185 -16.45 -13.31 24.19
N GLU A 186 -15.84 -13.98 25.14
CA GLU A 186 -15.50 -13.38 26.43
C GLU A 186 -14.27 -12.49 26.26
N VAL A 187 -14.40 -11.22 26.59
CA VAL A 187 -13.31 -10.27 26.44
C VAL A 187 -12.70 -9.93 27.80
N PHE A 188 -11.42 -10.18 27.93
CA PHE A 188 -10.62 -9.90 29.15
C PHE A 188 -9.64 -8.77 28.86
N TYR A 189 -9.55 -7.83 29.78
CA TYR A 189 -8.60 -6.70 29.71
C TYR A 189 -7.48 -6.91 30.74
N SER A 190 -6.28 -6.44 30.44
CA SER A 190 -5.21 -6.43 31.43
C SER A 190 -5.41 -5.29 32.44
N ASP A 191 -4.89 -5.47 33.64
CA ASP A 191 -4.97 -4.45 34.69
C ASP A 191 -4.08 -3.24 34.38
N GLU A 192 -2.91 -3.49 33.77
CA GLU A 192 -1.92 -2.46 33.46
C GLU A 192 -1.44 -2.56 32.01
N ARG A 193 -0.93 -1.45 31.51
CA ARG A 193 -0.28 -1.39 30.17
C ARG A 193 1.08 -2.08 30.29
N PRO A 194 1.35 -3.10 29.43
CA PRO A 194 2.64 -3.80 29.52
C PRO A 194 3.79 -2.93 29.00
N LYS A 195 4.96 -3.05 29.61
CA LYS A 195 6.20 -2.40 29.13
C LYS A 195 6.63 -2.93 27.75
N SER A 196 6.34 -4.20 27.48
CA SER A 196 6.58 -4.84 26.18
C SER A 196 5.38 -5.69 25.84
N TYR A 197 4.66 -5.31 24.77
CA TYR A 197 3.50 -6.07 24.30
C TYR A 197 3.91 -7.46 23.78
N VAL A 198 5.12 -7.62 23.25
CA VAL A 198 5.64 -8.93 22.78
C VAL A 198 5.82 -9.89 23.96
N GLU A 199 6.44 -9.42 25.04
CA GLU A 199 6.65 -10.24 26.26
C GLU A 199 5.30 -10.57 26.94
N ALA A 200 4.40 -9.61 26.99
CA ALA A 200 3.07 -9.82 27.57
C ALA A 200 2.28 -10.86 26.76
N ALA A 201 2.35 -10.78 25.43
CA ALA A 201 1.71 -11.75 24.53
C ALA A 201 2.31 -13.14 24.69
N LEU A 202 3.64 -13.24 24.79
CA LEU A 202 4.34 -14.51 25.05
C LEU A 202 3.88 -15.15 26.35
N LYS A 203 3.90 -14.36 27.43
CA LYS A 203 3.45 -14.84 28.76
C LYS A 203 2.01 -15.34 28.71
N LYS A 204 1.10 -14.56 28.10
CA LYS A 204 -0.32 -14.95 28.01
C LYS A 204 -0.51 -16.17 27.10
N ALA A 205 0.24 -16.29 25.98
CA ALA A 205 0.15 -17.45 25.10
C ALA A 205 0.57 -18.75 25.79
N VAL A 206 1.66 -18.71 26.56
CA VAL A 206 2.14 -19.86 27.35
C VAL A 206 1.14 -20.18 28.48
N ASP A 207 0.65 -19.15 29.18
CA ASP A 207 -0.37 -19.30 30.23
C ASP A 207 -1.62 -20.05 29.73
N ILE A 208 -2.15 -19.65 28.58
CA ILE A 208 -3.30 -20.31 27.94
C ILE A 208 -2.95 -21.76 27.54
N HIS A 209 -1.74 -21.95 27.01
CA HIS A 209 -1.29 -23.28 26.56
C HIS A 209 -1.21 -24.30 27.72
N VAL A 210 -0.75 -23.84 28.87
CA VAL A 210 -0.55 -24.67 30.09
C VAL A 210 -1.85 -24.83 30.87
N ASN A 211 -2.60 -23.73 31.08
CA ASN A 211 -3.68 -23.67 32.07
C ASN A 211 -5.09 -23.79 31.48
N GLU A 212 -5.24 -23.68 30.15
CA GLU A 212 -6.54 -23.87 29.51
C GLU A 212 -6.53 -25.13 28.62
N PRO A 213 -6.65 -26.32 29.22
CA PRO A 213 -6.76 -27.57 28.47
C PRO A 213 -8.13 -27.68 27.80
N GLU A 214 -8.39 -28.79 27.17
CA GLU A 214 -9.67 -29.12 26.55
C GLU A 214 -10.86 -28.93 27.52
N GLY A 215 -11.52 -27.78 27.42
CA GLY A 215 -12.76 -27.51 28.19
C GLY A 215 -14.01 -27.86 27.40
N ASP A 216 -15.17 -27.88 28.10
CA ASP A 216 -16.49 -28.31 27.60
C ASP A 216 -16.98 -27.55 26.35
N ILE A 217 -16.38 -26.40 26.04
CA ILE A 217 -16.75 -25.60 24.86
C ILE A 217 -16.14 -26.22 23.57
N ILE A 218 -15.28 -27.22 23.67
CA ILE A 218 -14.38 -27.64 22.59
C ILE A 218 -14.56 -29.12 22.23
N ARG A 219 -15.77 -29.54 21.99
CA ARG A 219 -16.02 -30.90 21.48
C ARG A 219 -15.63 -31.11 19.99
N ALA A 220 -14.93 -30.20 19.36
CA ALA A 220 -14.61 -30.29 17.93
C ALA A 220 -13.24 -29.68 17.51
N GLY A 221 -12.20 -29.88 18.32
CA GLY A 221 -10.82 -29.87 17.88
C GLY A 221 -10.15 -28.57 17.36
N UNK A 222 -10.29 -27.34 17.64
CA UNK A 222 -9.71 -26.47 17.29
C UNK A 222 -9.27 -25.72 18.19
N LEU A 223 -8.49 -25.91 18.72
CA LEU A 223 -7.83 -25.20 19.85
C LEU A 223 -6.86 -24.11 19.35
N ASN A 224 -7.18 -23.49 18.25
CA ASN A 224 -6.29 -22.53 17.61
C ASN A 224 -6.23 -21.20 18.39
N MET A 225 -5.02 -20.66 18.49
CA MET A 225 -4.74 -19.36 19.11
C MET A 225 -4.25 -18.38 18.05
N LEU A 226 -4.83 -17.20 18.03
CA LEU A 226 -4.42 -16.10 17.13
C LEU A 226 -3.81 -14.98 17.96
N ILE A 227 -2.58 -14.59 17.62
CA ILE A 227 -1.80 -13.57 18.34
C ILE A 227 -1.53 -12.43 17.36
N PHE A 228 -2.06 -11.24 17.65
CA PHE A 228 -1.86 -10.05 16.81
C PHE A 228 -0.57 -9.32 17.18
N MET A 229 0.32 -9.18 16.18
CA MET A 229 1.59 -8.45 16.28
C MET A 229 1.64 -7.31 15.25
N THR A 230 2.59 -6.40 15.39
CA THR A 230 2.65 -5.18 14.56
C THR A 230 3.34 -5.41 13.21
N GLY A 231 4.31 -6.30 13.14
CA GLY A 231 5.07 -6.52 11.90
C GLY A 231 5.93 -7.77 11.93
N GLN A 232 6.63 -8.02 10.83
CA GLN A 232 7.44 -9.21 10.62
C GLN A 232 8.47 -9.43 11.75
N GLU A 233 9.21 -8.39 12.13
CA GLU A 233 10.24 -8.48 13.19
C GLU A 233 9.64 -8.97 14.52
N ASP A 234 8.49 -8.44 14.90
CA ASP A 234 7.81 -8.86 16.14
C ASP A 234 7.29 -10.30 16.03
N ILE A 235 6.79 -10.69 14.86
CA ILE A 235 6.36 -12.07 14.59
C ILE A 235 7.53 -13.03 14.74
N GLU A 236 8.66 -12.76 14.09
CA GLU A 236 9.85 -13.61 14.14
C GLU A 236 10.38 -13.74 15.58
N LYS A 237 10.43 -12.63 16.31
CA LYS A 237 10.83 -12.63 17.75
C LYS A 237 9.85 -13.46 18.58
N MET A 238 8.54 -13.28 18.34
CA MET A 238 7.49 -14.01 19.08
C MET A 238 7.54 -15.51 18.79
N VAL A 239 7.63 -15.89 17.51
CA VAL A 239 7.71 -17.30 17.06
C VAL A 239 8.91 -17.98 17.73
N LYS A 240 10.09 -17.40 17.61
CA LYS A 240 11.33 -17.96 18.22
C LYS A 240 11.19 -18.16 19.72
N LYS A 241 10.76 -17.10 20.45
CA LYS A 241 10.59 -17.19 21.92
C LYS A 241 9.51 -18.20 22.32
N LEU A 242 8.43 -18.30 21.55
CA LEU A 242 7.36 -19.24 21.82
C LEU A 242 7.83 -20.68 21.58
N GLU A 243 8.57 -20.94 20.50
CA GLU A 243 9.22 -22.24 20.25
C GLU A 243 10.13 -22.65 21.40
N ASP A 244 11.00 -21.74 21.86
CA ASP A 244 11.94 -21.98 22.95
C ASP A 244 11.17 -22.30 24.26
N LYS A 245 10.10 -21.57 24.55
CA LYS A 245 9.28 -21.78 25.75
C LYS A 245 8.51 -23.12 25.69
N VAL A 246 7.90 -23.43 24.54
CA VAL A 246 7.15 -24.69 24.36
C VAL A 246 8.08 -25.90 24.49
N ARG A 247 9.27 -25.84 23.87
CA ARG A 247 10.29 -26.91 24.02
C ARG A 247 10.77 -27.10 25.45
N GLY A 248 10.71 -26.07 26.26
CA GLY A 248 11.11 -26.12 27.67
C GLY A 248 10.06 -26.67 28.63
N LEU A 249 8.85 -27.00 28.13
CA LEU A 249 7.80 -27.63 28.95
C LEU A 249 8.03 -29.14 29.03
N GLU A 250 7.61 -29.74 30.14
CA GLU A 250 7.78 -31.20 30.34
C GLU A 250 6.96 -32.00 29.32
N GLU A 251 7.59 -32.93 28.66
CA GLU A 251 6.99 -33.82 27.67
C GLU A 251 5.80 -34.57 28.28
N GLY A 252 4.63 -34.49 27.63
CA GLY A 252 3.40 -35.13 28.10
C GLY A 252 2.59 -34.32 29.12
N SER A 253 3.11 -33.20 29.64
CA SER A 253 2.38 -32.35 30.59
C SER A 253 1.37 -31.42 29.89
N VAL A 254 1.59 -31.13 28.61
CA VAL A 254 0.73 -30.27 27.77
C VAL A 254 0.58 -30.89 26.38
N MET A 255 -0.43 -30.45 25.64
CA MET A 255 -0.61 -30.91 24.26
C MET A 255 0.52 -30.39 23.36
N ASP A 256 0.75 -31.05 22.24
CA ASP A 256 1.70 -30.61 21.22
C ASP A 256 1.35 -29.23 20.69
N ALA A 257 2.35 -28.53 20.14
CA ALA A 257 2.18 -27.19 19.60
C ALA A 257 2.82 -27.04 18.23
N VAL A 258 2.12 -26.36 17.32
CA VAL A 258 2.65 -25.92 16.03
C VAL A 258 2.49 -24.41 15.92
N ILE A 259 3.53 -23.71 15.46
CA ILE A 259 3.56 -22.25 15.43
C ILE A 259 3.70 -21.79 13.98
N TYR A 260 2.74 -20.98 13.51
CA TYR A 260 2.73 -20.43 12.16
C TYR A 260 2.85 -18.91 12.18
N PRO A 261 3.90 -18.35 11.58
CA PRO A 261 3.93 -16.91 11.29
C PRO A 261 2.96 -16.59 10.15
N LEU A 262 2.34 -15.40 10.16
CA LEU A 262 1.44 -14.97 9.09
C LEU A 262 1.51 -13.45 8.87
N HIS A 263 2.18 -13.03 7.79
CA HIS A 263 2.33 -11.63 7.40
C HIS A 263 2.39 -11.49 5.87
N GLY A 264 2.21 -10.28 5.37
CA GLY A 264 2.09 -10.02 3.93
C GLY A 264 3.32 -10.38 3.09
N SER A 265 4.52 -10.29 3.66
CA SER A 265 5.76 -10.65 2.95
C SER A 265 6.07 -12.15 2.94
N LEU A 266 5.26 -12.96 3.64
CA LEU A 266 5.44 -14.42 3.64
C LEU A 266 5.00 -15.00 2.29
N PRO A 267 5.76 -15.96 1.70
CA PRO A 267 5.32 -16.61 0.46
C PRO A 267 3.94 -17.27 0.58
N PRO A 268 3.11 -17.22 -0.48
CA PRO A 268 1.72 -17.73 -0.41
C PRO A 268 1.59 -19.18 0.04
N GLU A 269 2.53 -20.06 -0.31
CA GLU A 269 2.50 -21.45 0.11
C GLU A 269 2.60 -21.61 1.65
N PHE A 270 3.29 -20.69 2.32
CA PHE A 270 3.36 -20.66 3.78
C PHE A 270 2.12 -20.02 4.38
N GLN A 271 1.55 -19.00 3.71
CA GLN A 271 0.29 -18.38 4.16
C GLN A 271 -0.87 -19.39 4.13
N VAL A 272 -0.90 -20.29 3.14
CA VAL A 272 -1.96 -21.29 3.00
C VAL A 272 -1.92 -22.34 4.11
N ARG A 273 -0.75 -22.63 4.69
CA ARG A 273 -0.59 -23.64 5.76
C ARG A 273 -1.48 -23.40 6.97
N VAL A 274 -1.80 -22.15 7.29
CA VAL A 274 -2.67 -21.82 8.43
C VAL A 274 -4.13 -22.26 8.23
N PHE A 275 -4.51 -22.58 6.99
CA PHE A 275 -5.87 -23.08 6.66
C PHE A 275 -5.97 -24.60 6.64
N SER A 276 -4.84 -25.31 6.68
CA SER A 276 -4.84 -26.78 6.74
C SER A 276 -5.46 -27.26 8.05
N PRO A 277 -6.16 -28.39 8.05
CA PRO A 277 -6.68 -28.93 9.30
C PRO A 277 -5.57 -29.16 10.32
N PRO A 278 -5.77 -28.82 11.59
CA PRO A 278 -4.77 -29.10 12.63
C PRO A 278 -4.64 -30.59 12.87
N SER A 279 -3.46 -31.03 13.27
CA SER A 279 -3.22 -32.40 13.73
C SER A 279 -4.03 -32.68 15.01
N PRO A 280 -4.52 -33.89 15.22
CA PRO A 280 -5.16 -34.22 16.48
C PRO A 280 -4.23 -33.98 17.67
N ASN A 281 -4.77 -33.53 18.78
CA ASN A 281 -4.03 -33.25 20.03
C ASN A 281 -2.90 -32.19 19.86
N CYS A 282 -3.02 -31.29 18.90
CA CYS A 282 -2.01 -30.27 18.63
C CYS A 282 -2.63 -28.86 18.65
N ARG A 283 -2.12 -27.98 19.50
CA ARG A 283 -2.53 -26.56 19.54
C ARG A 283 -1.80 -25.79 18.45
N ARG A 284 -2.57 -25.10 17.62
CA ARG A 284 -2.01 -24.26 16.56
C ARG A 284 -1.95 -22.80 17.04
N PHE A 285 -0.74 -22.25 17.08
CA PHE A 285 -0.48 -20.83 17.32
C PHE A 285 -0.30 -20.13 15.99
N ILE A 286 -1.06 -19.09 15.75
CA ILE A 286 -0.97 -18.25 14.54
C ILE A 286 -0.52 -16.87 15.00
N VAL A 287 0.71 -16.51 14.72
CA VAL A 287 1.28 -15.21 15.06
C VAL A 287 1.20 -14.31 13.83
N ALA A 288 0.32 -13.33 13.86
CA ALA A 288 -0.09 -12.63 12.64
C ALA A 288 -0.10 -11.10 12.77
N THR A 289 0.06 -10.42 11.63
CA THR A 289 -0.28 -9.00 11.51
C THR A 289 -1.79 -8.86 11.26
N ASN A 290 -2.23 -7.64 10.99
CA ASN A 290 -3.63 -7.32 10.65
C ASN A 290 -4.12 -7.96 9.32
N ILE A 291 -3.33 -8.80 8.67
CA ILE A 291 -3.75 -9.55 7.48
C ILE A 291 -4.95 -10.48 7.76
N VAL A 292 -5.06 -10.96 9.00
CA VAL A 292 -6.16 -11.86 9.43
C VAL A 292 -7.33 -11.14 10.09
N GLU A 293 -7.32 -9.82 10.14
CA GLU A 293 -8.43 -9.05 10.74
C GLU A 293 -9.72 -9.25 9.95
N THR A 294 -9.64 -9.24 8.64
CA THR A 294 -10.82 -9.13 7.77
C THR A 294 -10.75 -9.94 6.49
N SER A 295 -9.56 -10.11 5.89
CA SER A 295 -9.45 -10.70 4.54
C SER A 295 -9.25 -12.21 4.54
N LEU A 296 -8.73 -12.75 5.64
CA LEU A 296 -8.43 -14.17 5.77
C LEU A 296 -9.01 -14.66 7.10
N THR A 297 -10.21 -15.21 7.06
CA THR A 297 -10.82 -15.81 8.25
C THR A 297 -10.24 -17.20 8.47
N VAL A 298 -9.56 -17.38 9.59
CA VAL A 298 -9.00 -18.68 9.97
C VAL A 298 -10.01 -19.40 10.86
N ASP A 299 -10.49 -20.53 10.39
CA ASP A 299 -11.45 -21.35 11.15
C ASP A 299 -10.82 -22.01 12.38
N GLY A 300 -11.64 -22.21 13.39
CA GLY A 300 -11.25 -22.92 14.60
C GLY A 300 -10.44 -22.11 15.60
N VAL A 301 -10.36 -20.80 15.43
CA VAL A 301 -9.71 -19.91 16.42
C VAL A 301 -10.64 -19.73 17.62
N VAL A 302 -10.15 -20.11 18.80
CA VAL A 302 -10.86 -20.02 20.08
C VAL A 302 -10.23 -18.99 21.00
N TYR A 303 -8.91 -18.83 20.92
CA TYR A 303 -8.16 -17.89 21.76
C TYR A 303 -7.57 -16.77 20.91
N ILE A 304 -7.78 -15.54 21.34
CA ILE A 304 -7.25 -14.35 20.69
C ILE A 304 -6.41 -13.58 21.71
N ILE A 305 -5.20 -13.20 21.30
CA ILE A 305 -4.36 -12.28 22.08
C ILE A 305 -4.20 -11.02 21.24
N ASP A 306 -4.75 -9.92 21.73
CA ASP A 306 -4.72 -8.61 21.07
C ASP A 306 -3.78 -7.67 21.80
N THR A 307 -2.67 -7.32 21.15
CA THR A 307 -1.67 -6.39 21.70
C THR A 307 -2.15 -4.93 21.73
N GLY A 308 -3.17 -4.57 20.96
CA GLY A 308 -3.68 -3.19 20.87
C GLY A 308 -2.91 -2.29 19.91
N TYR A 309 -1.96 -2.85 19.15
CA TYR A 309 -1.10 -2.06 18.27
C TYR A 309 -1.15 -2.56 16.82
N VAL A 310 -0.81 -1.63 15.91
CA VAL A 310 -0.64 -1.90 14.47
C VAL A 310 0.52 -1.04 13.96
N LYS A 311 1.25 -1.55 12.98
CA LYS A 311 2.27 -0.79 12.27
C LYS A 311 1.61 -0.14 11.06
N GLN A 312 1.63 1.19 10.99
CA GLN A 312 0.89 1.95 9.99
C GLN A 312 1.79 2.96 9.29
N ARG A 313 1.66 3.01 7.96
CA ARG A 313 2.39 3.94 7.11
C ARG A 313 1.71 5.31 7.17
N GLN A 314 2.51 6.36 7.41
CA GLN A 314 2.08 7.76 7.49
C GLN A 314 2.90 8.58 6.50
N TYR A 315 2.25 9.44 5.75
CA TYR A 315 2.88 10.36 4.81
C TYR A 315 2.90 11.77 5.37
N ASN A 316 4.05 12.42 5.30
CA ASN A 316 4.20 13.82 5.69
C ASN A 316 4.37 14.68 4.43
N PRO A 317 3.36 15.45 4.03
CA PRO A 317 3.40 16.23 2.80
C PRO A 317 4.45 17.34 2.81
N SER A 318 4.82 17.86 3.99
CA SER A 318 5.84 18.93 4.06
C SER A 318 7.26 18.43 3.77
N THR A 319 7.52 17.14 4.02
CA THR A 319 8.85 16.54 3.82
C THR A 319 8.90 15.52 2.67
N GLY A 320 7.74 15.06 2.19
CA GLY A 320 7.63 13.98 1.22
C GLY A 320 8.01 12.60 1.78
N MET A 321 8.07 12.48 3.11
CA MET A 321 8.57 11.27 3.77
C MET A 321 7.43 10.37 4.23
N TYR A 322 7.65 9.07 4.10
CA TYR A 322 6.83 8.08 4.78
C TYR A 322 7.51 7.63 6.06
N SER A 323 6.77 7.60 7.16
CA SER A 323 7.14 6.89 8.37
C SER A 323 6.32 5.60 8.48
N LEU A 324 6.86 4.64 9.20
CA LEU A 324 6.17 3.38 9.50
C LEU A 324 6.10 3.28 11.02
N ASP A 325 4.99 3.77 11.57
CA ASP A 325 4.84 4.00 13.00
C ASP A 325 3.99 2.91 13.66
N VAL A 326 4.39 2.51 14.86
CA VAL A 326 3.59 1.62 15.71
C VAL A 326 2.56 2.49 16.43
N MET A 327 1.29 2.29 16.13
CA MET A 327 0.18 3.08 16.64
C MET A 327 -0.84 2.18 17.35
N GLN A 328 -1.62 2.77 18.25
CA GLN A 328 -2.78 2.10 18.83
C GLN A 328 -3.82 1.84 17.74
N ILE A 329 -4.51 0.71 17.84
CA ILE A 329 -5.64 0.40 16.94
C ILE A 329 -6.88 1.20 17.35
N SER A 330 -7.85 1.27 16.47
CA SER A 330 -9.16 1.85 16.81
C SER A 330 -10.03 0.84 17.56
N ARG A 331 -11.09 1.34 18.22
CA ARG A 331 -12.11 0.49 18.86
C ARG A 331 -12.75 -0.48 17.87
N VAL A 332 -13.02 -0.02 16.68
CA VAL A 332 -13.50 -0.89 15.59
C VAL A 332 -12.51 -2.04 15.29
N UNK A 333 -11.18 -1.84 15.25
CA UNK A 333 -10.33 -2.74 15.02
C UNK A 333 -10.25 -3.66 16.03
N ALA A 334 -10.26 -3.23 17.26
CA ALA A 334 -10.25 -4.13 18.42
C ALA A 334 -11.45 -5.10 18.44
N ASN A 335 -12.62 -4.62 18.10
CA ASN A 335 -13.81 -5.47 18.04
C ASN A 335 -13.75 -6.46 16.86
N GLN A 336 -13.22 -6.04 15.72
CA GLN A 336 -13.00 -6.95 14.58
C GLN A 336 -11.97 -8.05 14.92
N ARG A 337 -10.91 -7.70 15.66
CA ARG A 337 -9.93 -8.69 16.13
C ARG A 337 -10.58 -9.75 17.04
N ALA A 338 -11.51 -9.33 17.89
CA ALA A 338 -12.23 -10.23 18.80
C ALA A 338 -13.23 -11.13 18.06
N GLY A 339 -13.88 -10.64 17.00
CA GLY A 339 -14.90 -11.40 16.26
C GLY A 339 -14.33 -12.64 15.55
N ARG A 340 -14.98 -13.81 15.74
CA ARG A 340 -14.54 -15.10 15.16
C ARG A 340 -15.73 -15.97 14.75
N THR A 341 -15.40 -17.11 14.14
CA THR A 341 -16.36 -18.08 13.60
C THR A 341 -16.90 -19.06 14.66
N ARG A 342 -16.44 -18.95 15.91
CA ARG A 342 -16.82 -19.83 17.04
C ARG A 342 -16.82 -19.07 18.36
N PRO A 343 -17.50 -19.58 19.39
CA PRO A 343 -17.36 -19.06 20.76
C PRO A 343 -15.90 -19.11 21.20
N GLY A 344 -15.45 -18.13 21.96
CA GLY A 344 -14.03 -18.08 22.36
C GLY A 344 -13.71 -16.99 23.37
N LYS A 345 -12.42 -16.78 23.60
CA LYS A 345 -11.90 -15.82 24.56
C LYS A 345 -10.91 -14.87 23.88
N CYS A 346 -11.08 -13.58 24.14
CA CYS A 346 -10.19 -12.54 23.63
C CYS A 346 -9.47 -11.85 24.81
N TYR A 347 -8.14 -11.97 24.84
CA TYR A 347 -7.29 -11.36 25.85
C TYR A 347 -6.69 -10.07 25.26
N ARG A 348 -7.20 -8.93 25.70
CA ARG A 348 -6.71 -7.59 25.36
C ARG A 348 -5.59 -7.20 26.31
N LEU A 349 -4.36 -7.04 25.80
CA LEU A 349 -3.19 -6.72 26.61
C LEU A 349 -3.09 -5.21 26.89
N TYR A 350 -4.21 -4.62 27.22
CA TYR A 350 -4.35 -3.21 27.58
C TYR A 350 -5.58 -3.05 28.49
N PRO A 351 -5.54 -2.06 29.40
CA PRO A 351 -6.68 -1.81 30.30
C PRO A 351 -7.94 -1.35 29.57
N PHE A 352 -9.10 -1.62 30.14
CA PHE A 352 -10.38 -1.11 29.63
C PHE A 352 -10.40 0.41 29.52
N LYS A 353 -9.76 1.12 30.48
CA LYS A 353 -9.62 2.58 30.44
C LYS A 353 -8.90 3.05 29.17
N VAL A 354 -7.85 2.39 28.77
CA VAL A 354 -7.12 2.70 27.51
C VAL A 354 -8.02 2.51 26.29
N TYR A 355 -8.76 1.41 26.26
CA TYR A 355 -9.72 1.12 25.18
C TYR A 355 -10.82 2.19 25.09
N SER A 356 -11.40 2.59 26.25
CA SER A 356 -12.57 3.51 26.27
C SER A 356 -12.18 4.99 26.10
N GLU A 357 -10.99 5.40 26.56
CA GLU A 357 -10.60 6.81 26.60
C GLU A 357 -9.52 7.21 25.57
N GLU A 358 -8.63 6.27 25.18
CA GLU A 358 -7.50 6.60 24.31
C GLU A 358 -7.68 6.09 22.88
N PHE A 359 -8.35 4.92 22.68
CA PHE A 359 -8.52 4.39 21.33
C PHE A 359 -9.53 5.25 20.56
N MET A 360 -9.12 5.68 19.36
CA MET A 360 -10.05 6.32 18.44
C MET A 360 -11.18 5.36 18.06
N GLU A 361 -12.35 5.87 17.76
CA GLU A 361 -13.48 5.03 17.36
C GLU A 361 -13.18 4.26 16.08
N ALA A 362 -12.74 4.96 15.03
CA ALA A 362 -12.36 4.38 13.75
C ALA A 362 -10.91 4.73 13.39
N ALA A 363 -10.31 3.99 12.50
CA ALA A 363 -8.96 4.28 12.00
C ALA A 363 -8.97 5.51 11.08
N VAL A 364 -7.87 6.28 11.10
CA VAL A 364 -7.68 7.41 10.19
C VAL A 364 -7.76 6.91 8.73
N PRO A 365 -8.64 7.49 7.90
CA PRO A 365 -8.75 7.10 6.49
C PRO A 365 -7.43 7.22 5.73
N GLU A 366 -7.21 6.35 4.77
CA GLU A 366 -5.95 6.33 4.00
C GLU A 366 -5.72 7.66 3.27
N ILE A 367 -6.78 8.32 2.82
CA ILE A 367 -6.72 9.61 2.13
C ILE A 367 -6.06 10.72 2.98
N GLN A 368 -6.10 10.61 4.30
CA GLN A 368 -5.51 11.59 5.22
C GLN A 368 -4.05 11.26 5.61
N ARG A 369 -3.50 10.12 5.15
CA ARG A 369 -2.17 9.65 5.60
C ARG A 369 -1.29 9.09 4.48
N THR A 370 -1.60 9.42 3.21
CA THR A 370 -0.84 8.93 2.06
C THR A 370 -0.64 10.06 1.04
N SER A 371 0.33 9.90 0.13
CA SER A 371 0.53 10.86 -0.98
C SER A 371 -0.67 10.82 -1.92
N LEU A 372 -1.14 11.96 -2.35
CA LEU A 372 -2.33 12.11 -3.19
C LEU A 372 -2.02 12.37 -4.67
N ALA A 373 -0.75 12.36 -5.09
CA ALA A 373 -0.37 12.70 -6.47
C ALA A 373 -1.12 11.84 -7.51
N GLY A 374 -1.17 10.51 -7.29
CA GLY A 374 -1.90 9.61 -8.18
C GLY A 374 -3.40 9.89 -8.22
N SER A 375 -4.00 10.19 -7.07
CA SER A 375 -5.44 10.49 -6.94
C SER A 375 -5.82 11.80 -7.62
N VAL A 376 -5.01 12.83 -7.41
CA VAL A 376 -5.22 14.15 -8.04
C VAL A 376 -5.06 14.03 -9.56
N LEU A 377 -4.05 13.31 -10.03
CA LEU A 377 -3.87 13.04 -11.46
C LEU A 377 -5.08 12.31 -12.05
N TYR A 378 -5.54 11.27 -11.37
CA TYR A 378 -6.73 10.51 -11.78
C TYR A 378 -7.97 11.44 -11.88
N LEU A 379 -8.26 12.22 -10.83
CA LEU A 379 -9.42 13.11 -10.81
C LEU A 379 -9.33 14.19 -11.91
N ARG A 380 -8.13 14.73 -12.18
CA ARG A 380 -7.92 15.69 -13.27
C ARG A 380 -8.06 15.05 -14.67
N SER A 381 -7.80 13.74 -14.78
CA SER A 381 -7.92 13.02 -16.07
C SER A 381 -9.35 12.64 -16.42
N LEU A 382 -10.26 12.63 -15.43
CA LEU A 382 -11.68 12.47 -15.70
C LEU A 382 -12.20 13.73 -16.42
N ASN A 383 -12.62 13.63 -17.63
CA ASN A 383 -13.19 14.75 -18.41
C ASN A 383 -14.58 15.16 -17.89
N LEU A 384 -14.72 15.27 -16.58
CA LEU A 384 -15.96 15.70 -15.94
C LEU A 384 -15.93 17.22 -15.81
N PRO A 385 -16.98 17.92 -16.28
CA PRO A 385 -17.01 19.38 -16.16
C PRO A 385 -17.00 19.80 -14.69
N ASP A 386 -16.27 20.86 -14.40
CA ASP A 386 -16.26 21.55 -13.12
C ASP A 386 -15.73 20.75 -11.92
N ILE A 387 -14.81 19.80 -12.13
CA ILE A 387 -14.10 19.19 -11.00
C ILE A 387 -13.03 20.16 -10.46
N ASP A 388 -13.39 20.87 -9.41
CA ASP A 388 -12.43 21.54 -8.53
C ASP A 388 -11.95 20.50 -7.50
N ILE A 389 -10.69 20.13 -7.55
CA ILE A 389 -10.12 19.11 -6.66
C ILE A 389 -10.21 19.52 -5.18
N LEU A 390 -10.10 20.83 -4.91
CA LEU A 390 -10.21 21.34 -3.54
C LEU A 390 -11.63 21.25 -3.01
N LYS A 391 -12.63 21.15 -3.89
CA LYS A 391 -14.04 21.04 -3.56
C LYS A 391 -14.64 19.66 -3.91
N PHE A 392 -13.81 18.70 -4.31
CA PHE A 392 -14.31 17.35 -4.58
C PHE A 392 -14.93 16.76 -3.31
N ASP A 393 -16.09 16.15 -3.47
CA ASP A 393 -16.89 15.67 -2.35
C ASP A 393 -16.32 14.35 -1.79
N PHE A 394 -15.45 14.47 -0.80
CA PHE A 394 -14.87 13.33 -0.07
C PHE A 394 -15.65 13.09 1.23
N LEU A 395 -15.83 11.85 1.60
CA LEU A 395 -16.46 11.47 2.87
C LEU A 395 -15.69 12.06 4.09
N ASP A 396 -14.36 12.01 4.02
CA ASP A 396 -13.44 12.72 4.93
C ASP A 396 -12.38 13.41 4.07
N PRO A 397 -12.43 14.73 3.92
CA PRO A 397 -11.49 15.41 3.03
C PRO A 397 -10.04 15.32 3.52
N PRO A 398 -9.08 15.23 2.60
CA PRO A 398 -7.67 15.33 2.95
C PRO A 398 -7.32 16.78 3.35
N SER A 399 -6.13 16.94 3.95
CA SER A 399 -5.64 18.28 4.29
C SER A 399 -5.29 19.08 3.01
N ASN A 400 -5.46 20.39 3.07
CA ASN A 400 -5.04 21.28 1.99
C ASN A 400 -3.54 21.14 1.70
N GLU A 401 -2.72 20.92 2.72
CA GLU A 401 -1.28 20.69 2.58
C GLU A 401 -0.99 19.45 1.71
N SER A 402 -1.73 18.35 1.92
CA SER A 402 -1.58 17.12 1.11
C SER A 402 -1.99 17.33 -0.35
N LEU A 403 -3.05 18.12 -0.58
CA LEU A 403 -3.50 18.46 -1.93
C LEU A 403 -2.48 19.36 -2.64
N CYS A 404 -1.96 20.37 -1.95
CA CYS A 404 -0.93 21.28 -2.49
C CYS A 404 0.35 20.52 -2.83
N ASP A 405 0.77 19.59 -1.96
CA ASP A 405 1.92 18.73 -2.22
C ASP A 405 1.70 17.84 -3.47
N ALA A 406 0.51 17.28 -3.62
CA ALA A 406 0.15 16.47 -4.79
C ALA A 406 0.23 17.30 -6.09
N LEU A 407 -0.31 18.53 -6.09
CA LEU A 407 -0.24 19.44 -7.23
C LEU A 407 1.22 19.78 -7.57
N ARG A 408 2.02 20.08 -6.56
CA ARG A 408 3.45 20.34 -6.72
C ARG A 408 4.17 19.15 -7.36
N GLN A 409 3.95 17.94 -6.86
CA GLN A 409 4.54 16.73 -7.41
C GLN A 409 4.17 16.55 -8.89
N LEU A 410 2.89 16.72 -9.24
CA LEU A 410 2.41 16.57 -10.60
C LEU A 410 2.99 17.64 -11.55
N TYR A 411 3.11 18.88 -11.08
CA TYR A 411 3.74 19.97 -11.86
C TYR A 411 5.19 19.64 -12.21
N LEU A 412 5.95 19.17 -11.23
CA LEU A 412 7.37 18.88 -11.43
C LEU A 412 7.62 17.76 -12.47
N ILE A 413 6.67 16.83 -12.61
CA ILE A 413 6.77 15.73 -13.59
C ILE A 413 5.95 15.97 -14.87
N ASP A 414 5.54 17.20 -15.14
CA ASP A 414 4.74 17.61 -16.31
C ASP A 414 3.34 16.96 -16.37
N GLY A 415 2.80 16.50 -15.26
CA GLY A 415 1.42 15.96 -15.21
C GLY A 415 0.37 17.04 -15.32
N ILE A 416 0.67 18.22 -14.79
CA ILE A 416 -0.17 19.44 -14.91
C ILE A 416 0.69 20.63 -15.34
N ASP A 417 0.04 21.63 -15.93
CA ASP A 417 0.68 22.87 -16.37
C ASP A 417 0.73 23.91 -15.23
N ASP A 418 1.21 25.11 -15.54
CA ASP A 418 1.35 26.24 -14.60
C ASP A 418 0.01 26.69 -13.99
N ASP A 419 -1.10 26.41 -14.65
CA ASP A 419 -2.45 26.75 -14.21
C ASP A 419 -3.17 25.59 -13.54
N GLY A 420 -2.48 24.45 -13.36
CA GLY A 420 -3.03 23.25 -12.72
C GLY A 420 -3.90 22.38 -13.62
N ASN A 421 -3.94 22.66 -14.94
CA ASN A 421 -4.67 21.84 -15.88
C ASN A 421 -3.86 20.60 -16.26
N ILE A 422 -4.56 19.49 -16.52
CA ILE A 422 -3.89 18.27 -16.94
C ILE A 422 -3.25 18.42 -18.33
N THR A 423 -2.00 18.05 -18.46
CA THR A 423 -1.27 18.06 -19.73
C THR A 423 -1.57 16.81 -20.56
N SER A 424 -1.10 16.75 -21.80
CA SER A 424 -1.13 15.52 -22.61
C SER A 424 -0.30 14.41 -21.92
N ALA A 425 0.85 14.75 -21.35
CA ALA A 425 1.65 13.80 -20.56
C ALA A 425 0.89 13.30 -19.34
N GLY A 426 0.18 14.18 -18.63
CA GLY A 426 -0.65 13.81 -17.48
C GLY A 426 -1.75 12.82 -17.86
N ARG A 427 -2.43 13.03 -18.99
CA ARG A 427 -3.46 12.08 -19.49
C ARG A 427 -2.86 10.70 -19.77
N THR A 428 -1.72 10.66 -20.44
CA THR A 428 -0.98 9.42 -20.73
C THR A 428 -0.56 8.71 -19.42
N MET A 429 -0.04 9.45 -18.44
CA MET A 429 0.33 8.89 -17.13
C MET A 429 -0.86 8.27 -16.40
N ALA A 430 -2.04 8.89 -16.47
CA ALA A 430 -3.26 8.40 -15.80
C ALA A 430 -3.72 7.04 -16.36
N GLU A 431 -3.48 6.78 -17.65
CA GLU A 431 -3.84 5.50 -18.30
C GLU A 431 -2.93 4.34 -17.87
N LEU A 432 -1.72 4.63 -17.39
CA LEU A 432 -0.78 3.60 -16.95
C LEU A 432 -1.11 3.12 -15.52
N PRO A 433 -1.11 1.81 -15.27
CA PRO A 433 -1.38 1.28 -13.92
C PRO A 433 -0.14 1.38 -13.01
N LEU A 434 0.44 2.57 -12.90
CA LEU A 434 1.68 2.83 -12.18
C LEU A 434 1.55 4.15 -11.39
N GLU A 435 2.44 4.36 -10.44
CA GLU A 435 2.62 5.66 -9.80
C GLU A 435 3.01 6.72 -10.85
N PRO A 436 2.58 7.98 -10.69
CA PRO A 436 2.85 9.02 -11.69
C PRO A 436 4.32 9.15 -12.09
N SER A 437 5.24 9.08 -11.14
CA SER A 437 6.68 9.16 -11.43
C SER A 437 7.16 7.99 -12.30
N LEU A 438 6.71 6.76 -12.02
CA LEU A 438 7.06 5.60 -12.87
C LEU A 438 6.43 5.72 -14.26
N SER A 439 5.18 6.19 -14.35
CA SER A 439 4.50 6.41 -15.63
C SER A 439 5.29 7.42 -16.48
N ARG A 440 5.69 8.54 -15.88
CA ARG A 440 6.49 9.58 -16.57
C ARG A 440 7.87 9.06 -16.98
N THR A 441 8.47 8.17 -16.13
CA THR A 441 9.76 7.53 -16.47
C THR A 441 9.66 6.73 -17.77
N LEU A 442 8.57 5.97 -17.96
CA LEU A 442 8.37 5.21 -19.21
C LEU A 442 8.29 6.13 -20.43
N MET A 443 7.62 7.25 -20.30
CA MET A 443 7.48 8.23 -21.39
C MET A 443 8.84 8.85 -21.73
N GLU A 444 9.57 9.34 -20.73
CA GLU A 444 10.91 9.92 -20.91
C GLU A 444 11.90 8.90 -21.49
N ALA A 445 11.81 7.65 -21.03
CA ALA A 445 12.65 6.56 -21.53
C ALA A 445 12.30 6.19 -22.98
N ASN A 446 11.03 6.33 -23.38
CA ASN A 446 10.62 6.16 -24.78
C ASN A 446 11.31 7.18 -25.66
N ASP A 447 11.29 8.44 -25.23
CA ASP A 447 11.85 9.57 -26.01
C ASP A 447 13.39 9.49 -26.14
N ASN A 448 14.07 8.87 -25.17
CA ASN A 448 15.55 8.73 -25.19
C ASN A 448 16.04 7.33 -25.58
N GLY A 449 15.15 6.45 -26.05
CA GLY A 449 15.49 5.12 -26.56
C GLY A 449 15.84 4.07 -25.50
N SER A 450 15.41 4.26 -24.24
CA SER A 450 15.65 3.29 -23.16
C SER A 450 14.35 2.68 -22.58
N LEU A 451 13.28 2.65 -23.38
CA LEU A 451 11.97 2.18 -22.95
C LEU A 451 12.00 0.75 -22.40
N SER A 452 12.70 -0.18 -23.08
CA SER A 452 12.78 -1.58 -22.65
C SER A 452 13.35 -1.72 -21.23
N GLN A 453 14.39 -0.95 -20.92
CA GLN A 453 15.04 -0.92 -19.61
C GLN A 453 14.10 -0.32 -18.55
N ALA A 454 13.42 0.78 -18.88
CA ALA A 454 12.46 1.43 -17.98
C ALA A 454 11.26 0.52 -17.68
N LEU A 455 10.74 -0.20 -18.68
CA LEU A 455 9.66 -1.19 -18.50
C LEU A 455 10.09 -2.29 -17.51
N THR A 456 11.33 -2.75 -17.63
CA THR A 456 11.88 -3.76 -16.71
C THR A 456 11.94 -3.22 -15.27
N VAL A 457 12.51 -2.02 -15.11
CA VAL A 457 12.62 -1.39 -13.77
C VAL A 457 11.24 -1.12 -13.17
N ALA A 458 10.30 -0.60 -13.95
CA ALA A 458 8.93 -0.35 -13.49
C ALA A 458 8.24 -1.65 -13.07
N ALA A 459 8.42 -2.73 -13.82
CA ALA A 459 7.87 -4.05 -13.46
C ALA A 459 8.50 -4.60 -12.17
N MET A 460 9.84 -4.48 -12.03
CA MET A 460 10.55 -4.92 -10.82
C MET A 460 10.10 -4.14 -9.57
N LEU A 461 9.93 -2.83 -9.69
CA LEU A 461 9.44 -1.98 -8.59
C LEU A 461 7.95 -2.22 -8.26
N SER A 462 7.18 -2.77 -9.20
CA SER A 462 5.75 -3.08 -9.01
C SER A 462 5.52 -4.41 -8.28
N ALA A 463 6.55 -5.21 -8.05
CA ALA A 463 6.42 -6.48 -7.33
C ALA A 463 6.08 -6.24 -5.85
N GLU A 464 5.00 -6.82 -5.38
CA GLU A 464 4.51 -6.65 -4.00
C GLU A 464 5.37 -7.38 -2.96
N THR A 465 6.09 -8.41 -3.40
CA THR A 465 6.98 -9.20 -2.54
C THR A 465 8.43 -8.83 -2.80
N SER A 466 9.24 -8.89 -1.77
CA SER A 466 10.68 -8.70 -1.95
C SER A 466 11.23 -9.76 -2.90
N LEU A 467 11.74 -9.33 -4.03
CA LEU A 467 12.35 -10.22 -5.03
C LEU A 467 13.73 -10.72 -4.58
N LEU A 468 14.39 -9.90 -3.74
CA LEU A 468 15.74 -10.15 -3.25
C LEU A 468 15.67 -10.73 -1.83
N PRO A 469 16.61 -11.60 -1.46
CA PRO A 469 16.66 -12.15 -0.10
C PRO A 469 16.85 -11.03 0.92
N SER A 470 16.15 -11.13 2.05
CA SER A 470 16.37 -10.17 3.14
C SER A 470 17.72 -10.48 3.81
N TYR A 471 18.49 -9.44 4.05
CA TYR A 471 19.76 -9.55 4.79
C TYR A 471 19.48 -9.92 6.25
N ASP A 472 19.74 -11.15 6.62
CA ASP A 472 19.69 -11.57 8.02
C ASP A 472 20.97 -11.10 8.73
N LYS A 473 20.81 -10.18 9.68
CA LYS A 473 21.94 -9.60 10.44
C LYS A 473 22.66 -10.60 11.36
N GLY A 474 22.16 -11.85 11.46
CA GLY A 474 22.63 -12.84 12.43
C GLY A 474 23.39 -14.03 11.84
N ALA A 475 23.39 -14.22 10.54
CA ALA A 475 24.08 -15.35 9.92
C ALA A 475 25.50 -14.95 9.53
N ASP A 476 26.44 -15.64 10.07
CA ASP A 476 27.91 -15.63 9.86
C ASP A 476 28.51 -14.55 8.94
N LYS A 477 29.32 -13.67 9.51
CA LYS A 477 30.15 -12.68 8.81
C LYS A 477 31.07 -13.25 7.69
N LYS A 478 31.10 -14.57 7.51
CA LYS A 478 31.93 -15.25 6.50
C LYS A 478 31.25 -15.44 5.14
N ARG A 479 29.93 -15.17 5.04
CA ARG A 479 29.22 -15.18 3.74
C ARG A 479 28.99 -13.74 3.28
N ASN A 480 30.06 -12.99 3.09
CA ASN A 480 30.04 -11.76 2.31
C ASN A 480 29.87 -12.14 0.81
N HIS A 481 28.81 -12.83 0.52
CA HIS A 481 28.42 -13.00 -0.87
C HIS A 481 27.33 -11.97 -1.18
N ASN A 482 27.72 -10.89 -1.83
CA ASN A 482 26.87 -10.29 -2.82
C ASN A 482 26.55 -11.46 -3.75
N PRO A 483 25.35 -12.07 -3.72
CA PRO A 483 25.14 -13.35 -4.42
C PRO A 483 25.20 -13.22 -5.94
N MET A 484 25.37 -12.02 -6.44
CA MET A 484 25.56 -11.74 -7.85
C MET A 484 26.79 -10.87 -8.05
N ASN A 485 27.85 -11.45 -8.59
CA ASN A 485 28.91 -10.68 -9.25
C ASN A 485 28.32 -10.06 -10.51
N LEU A 486 27.63 -8.92 -10.34
CA LEU A 486 27.06 -8.19 -11.46
C LEU A 486 28.21 -7.50 -12.23
N PRO A 487 28.44 -7.88 -13.48
CA PRO A 487 29.72 -7.53 -14.15
C PRO A 487 29.92 -6.07 -14.49
N ASP A 488 28.86 -5.26 -14.64
CA ASP A 488 29.03 -3.86 -15.08
C ASP A 488 27.86 -2.98 -14.56
N GLY A 489 28.10 -2.19 -13.53
CA GLY A 489 27.16 -1.14 -13.13
C GLY A 489 26.52 -1.26 -11.77
N GLY A 490 26.95 -2.23 -10.96
CA GLY A 490 26.47 -2.40 -9.58
C GLY A 490 26.72 -1.19 -8.68
N GLY A 491 27.63 -0.28 -9.06
CA GLY A 491 27.95 0.93 -8.32
C GLY A 491 27.06 2.14 -8.66
N LEU A 492 26.20 2.04 -9.68
CA LEU A 492 25.40 3.18 -10.16
C LEU A 492 24.06 3.32 -9.44
N GLY A 493 23.64 2.31 -8.70
CA GLY A 493 22.45 2.35 -7.87
C GLY A 493 21.50 1.17 -8.04
N ASP A 494 20.49 1.18 -7.21
CA ASP A 494 19.56 0.04 -7.04
C ASP A 494 18.70 -0.21 -8.28
N HIS A 495 18.31 0.84 -9.01
CA HIS A 495 17.53 0.68 -10.25
C HIS A 495 18.31 -0.08 -11.33
N THR A 496 19.60 0.20 -11.44
CA THR A 496 20.47 -0.51 -12.40
C THR A 496 20.72 -1.95 -11.99
N GLN A 497 20.78 -2.23 -10.70
CA GLN A 497 20.86 -3.59 -10.16
C GLN A 497 19.62 -4.41 -10.53
N LEU A 498 18.43 -3.84 -10.28
CA LEU A 498 17.16 -4.52 -10.63
C LEU A 498 17.10 -4.86 -12.12
N LEU A 499 17.53 -3.93 -12.96
CA LEU A 499 17.60 -4.13 -14.41
C LEU A 499 18.54 -5.29 -14.76
N GLN A 500 19.77 -5.28 -14.21
CA GLN A 500 20.77 -6.32 -14.48
C GLN A 500 20.30 -7.71 -14.05
N ILE A 501 19.67 -7.81 -12.89
CA ILE A 501 19.13 -9.10 -12.40
C ILE A 501 18.14 -9.67 -13.41
N TYR A 502 17.22 -8.84 -13.89
CA TYR A 502 16.23 -9.28 -14.87
C TYR A 502 16.88 -9.66 -16.21
N GLU A 503 17.82 -8.84 -16.70
CA GLU A 503 18.53 -9.11 -17.97
C GLU A 503 19.31 -10.43 -17.92
N LEU A 504 19.99 -10.72 -16.81
CA LEU A 504 20.70 -11.99 -16.61
C LEU A 504 19.74 -13.18 -16.62
N TRP A 505 18.58 -13.04 -15.95
CA TRP A 505 17.55 -14.09 -15.95
C TRP A 505 16.95 -14.29 -17.36
N ASP A 506 16.72 -13.21 -18.10
CA ASP A 506 16.26 -13.25 -19.50
C ASP A 506 17.28 -13.99 -20.39
N GLU A 507 18.58 -13.71 -20.22
CA GLU A 507 19.68 -14.37 -20.95
C GLU A 507 19.74 -15.89 -20.72
N THR A 508 19.29 -16.38 -19.55
CA THR A 508 19.19 -17.84 -19.29
C THR A 508 17.94 -18.48 -19.90
N GLY A 509 17.08 -17.72 -20.58
CA GLY A 509 15.78 -18.19 -21.06
C GLY A 509 14.76 -18.37 -19.95
N TYR A 510 14.88 -17.58 -18.87
CA TYR A 510 13.98 -17.60 -17.71
C TYR A 510 14.11 -18.89 -16.88
N ASP A 511 15.34 -19.35 -16.67
CA ASP A 511 15.60 -20.62 -15.98
C ASP A 511 15.19 -20.58 -14.50
N VAL A 512 14.52 -21.65 -14.07
CA VAL A 512 14.02 -21.85 -12.70
C VAL A 512 15.16 -22.09 -11.70
N GLU A 513 16.13 -22.91 -12.11
CA GLU A 513 17.27 -23.27 -11.23
C GLU A 513 18.16 -22.04 -10.99
N TRP A 514 18.34 -21.22 -12.01
CA TRP A 514 19.08 -19.96 -11.89
C TRP A 514 18.48 -19.07 -10.78
N CYS A 515 17.14 -18.96 -10.73
CA CYS A 515 16.45 -18.20 -9.66
C CYS A 515 16.75 -18.78 -8.26
N LYS A 516 16.73 -20.12 -8.14
CA LYS A 516 17.03 -20.79 -6.86
C LYS A 516 18.48 -20.56 -6.43
N GLU A 517 19.42 -20.69 -7.34
CA GLU A 517 20.87 -20.48 -7.10
C GLU A 517 21.16 -19.05 -6.60
N HIS A 518 20.40 -18.08 -7.09
CA HIS A 518 20.56 -16.67 -6.72
C HIS A 518 19.59 -16.22 -5.62
N ALA A 519 18.87 -17.16 -5.00
CA ALA A 519 17.91 -16.92 -3.91
C ALA A 519 16.80 -15.92 -4.30
N LEU A 520 16.43 -15.87 -5.58
CA LEU A 520 15.34 -15.04 -6.09
C LEU A 520 14.00 -15.76 -6.00
N GLN A 521 12.95 -15.02 -5.72
CA GLN A 521 11.59 -15.58 -5.73
C GLN A 521 11.10 -15.78 -7.17
N LEU A 522 11.12 -17.01 -7.66
CA LEU A 522 10.68 -17.38 -9.01
C LEU A 522 9.29 -16.81 -9.36
N ARG A 523 8.33 -16.94 -8.43
CA ARG A 523 6.97 -16.44 -8.62
C ARG A 523 6.93 -14.92 -8.82
N GLY A 524 7.73 -14.21 -8.05
CA GLY A 524 7.90 -12.77 -8.18
C GLY A 524 8.54 -12.39 -9.52
N MET A 525 9.57 -13.12 -9.93
CA MET A 525 10.24 -12.90 -11.22
C MET A 525 9.30 -13.18 -12.40
N THR A 526 8.50 -14.25 -12.33
CA THR A 526 7.48 -14.55 -13.36
C THR A 526 6.44 -13.44 -13.43
N PHE A 527 5.96 -12.96 -12.29
CA PHE A 527 5.04 -11.80 -12.21
C PHE A 527 5.66 -10.57 -12.90
N VAL A 528 6.93 -10.28 -12.64
CA VAL A 528 7.65 -9.15 -13.28
C VAL A 528 7.67 -9.31 -14.80
N LYS A 529 7.92 -10.51 -15.31
CA LYS A 529 7.90 -10.79 -16.75
C LYS A 529 6.53 -10.48 -17.37
N ASP A 530 5.46 -10.93 -16.72
CA ASP A 530 4.08 -10.70 -17.17
C ASP A 530 3.72 -9.22 -17.12
N VAL A 531 4.05 -8.52 -16.05
CA VAL A 531 3.83 -7.07 -15.89
C VAL A 531 4.59 -6.28 -16.96
N LYS A 532 5.85 -6.62 -17.21
CA LYS A 532 6.65 -5.98 -18.27
C LYS A 532 5.96 -6.12 -19.64
N GLY A 533 5.46 -7.31 -19.94
CA GLY A 533 4.73 -7.57 -21.18
C GLY A 533 3.46 -6.72 -21.31
N GLN A 534 2.69 -6.63 -20.25
CA GLN A 534 1.45 -5.82 -20.22
C GLN A 534 1.74 -4.33 -20.33
N LEU A 535 2.71 -3.82 -19.58
CA LEU A 535 3.13 -2.41 -19.66
C LEU A 535 3.61 -2.07 -21.06
N CYS A 536 4.34 -2.97 -21.71
CA CYS A 536 4.76 -2.82 -23.11
C CYS A 536 3.54 -2.65 -24.03
N GLN A 537 2.53 -3.52 -23.91
CA GLN A 537 1.31 -3.46 -24.71
C GLN A 537 0.55 -2.14 -24.49
N ILE A 538 0.48 -1.67 -23.24
CA ILE A 538 -0.17 -0.40 -22.91
C ILE A 538 0.61 0.77 -23.55
N MET A 539 1.93 0.78 -23.43
CA MET A 539 2.78 1.84 -24.01
C MET A 539 2.65 1.89 -25.53
N LEU A 540 2.57 0.73 -26.20
CA LEU A 540 2.35 0.68 -27.67
C LEU A 540 1.02 1.33 -28.08
N LYS A 541 -0.03 1.16 -27.28
CA LYS A 541 -1.36 1.76 -27.56
C LYS A 541 -1.39 3.25 -27.24
N VAL A 542 -0.87 3.65 -26.09
CA VAL A 542 -1.06 4.99 -25.51
C VAL A 542 -0.03 5.97 -26.08
N ALA A 543 1.24 5.58 -26.15
CA ALA A 543 2.34 6.45 -26.58
C ALA A 543 2.73 6.27 -28.06
N LYS A 544 1.99 5.43 -28.83
CA LYS A 544 2.28 5.12 -30.24
C LYS A 544 3.75 4.75 -30.46
N CYS A 545 4.36 4.05 -29.52
CA CYS A 545 5.75 3.68 -29.57
C CYS A 545 6.04 2.70 -30.70
N SER A 546 7.14 2.88 -31.42
CA SER A 546 7.72 1.85 -32.27
C SER A 546 8.73 1.05 -31.45
N MET A 547 8.37 -0.15 -31.04
CA MET A 547 9.32 -1.04 -30.40
C MET A 547 10.14 -1.76 -31.47
N GLU A 548 11.40 -1.41 -31.61
CA GLU A 548 12.34 -2.26 -32.32
C GLU A 548 12.59 -3.51 -31.49
N VAL A 549 12.22 -4.64 -32.08
CA VAL A 549 12.27 -5.95 -31.42
C VAL A 549 13.71 -6.49 -31.41
N ARG A 550 14.22 -6.75 -30.21
CA ARG A 550 15.26 -7.73 -29.90
C ARG A 550 16.46 -7.86 -30.84
N GLY A 551 17.49 -7.10 -30.58
CA GLY A 551 18.83 -7.47 -30.96
C GLY A 551 19.66 -7.72 -29.69
N SER A 552 20.57 -8.69 -29.74
CA SER A 552 21.60 -8.81 -28.70
C SER A 552 22.42 -7.53 -28.68
N HIS A 553 22.17 -6.67 -27.73
CA HIS A 553 22.90 -5.39 -27.61
C HIS A 553 24.36 -5.64 -27.23
N SER A 554 25.27 -4.97 -27.93
CA SER A 554 26.69 -4.97 -27.59
C SER A 554 26.88 -4.36 -26.18
N ARG A 555 28.01 -4.68 -25.54
CA ARG A 555 28.38 -4.13 -24.22
C ARG A 555 28.36 -2.58 -24.20
N ARG A 556 28.70 -1.95 -25.33
CA ARG A 556 28.67 -0.47 -25.48
C ARG A 556 27.24 0.05 -25.51
N GLU A 557 26.33 -0.65 -26.19
CA GLU A 557 24.91 -0.28 -26.25
C GLU A 557 24.24 -0.45 -24.88
N ARG A 558 24.54 -1.50 -24.14
CA ARG A 558 24.03 -1.70 -22.77
C ARG A 558 24.45 -0.52 -21.85
N LYS A 559 25.70 -0.11 -21.90
CA LYS A 559 26.18 1.05 -21.10
C LYS A 559 25.44 2.35 -21.46
N LEU A 560 25.19 2.58 -22.74
CA LEU A 560 24.45 3.75 -23.21
C LEU A 560 22.99 3.68 -22.73
N ASN A 561 22.38 2.54 -22.81
CA ASN A 561 20.98 2.32 -22.36
C ASN A 561 20.85 2.55 -20.85
N TYR A 562 21.80 2.11 -20.04
CA TYR A 562 21.83 2.38 -18.60
C TYR A 562 21.96 3.88 -18.30
N GLN A 563 22.78 4.59 -19.08
CA GLN A 563 22.92 6.05 -18.94
C GLN A 563 21.60 6.75 -19.30
N ASN A 564 20.94 6.36 -20.38
CA ASN A 564 19.67 6.92 -20.83
C ASN A 564 18.55 6.65 -19.82
N LEU A 565 18.49 5.45 -19.25
CA LEU A 565 17.56 5.12 -18.16
C LEU A 565 17.78 6.04 -16.95
N ARG A 566 19.05 6.24 -16.54
CA ARG A 566 19.38 7.11 -15.41
C ARG A 566 19.02 8.57 -15.68
N LYS A 567 19.14 9.04 -16.94
CA LYS A 567 18.65 10.36 -17.37
C LYS A 567 17.14 10.48 -17.21
N ALA A 568 16.39 9.45 -17.66
CA ALA A 568 14.94 9.42 -17.50
C ALA A 568 14.53 9.53 -16.02
N LEU A 569 15.19 8.73 -15.16
CA LEU A 569 14.96 8.79 -13.72
C LEU A 569 15.31 10.17 -13.14
N ALA A 570 16.41 10.79 -13.57
CA ALA A 570 16.85 12.11 -13.07
C ALA A 570 15.83 13.21 -13.33
N VAL A 571 15.22 13.21 -14.50
CA VAL A 571 14.23 14.22 -14.91
C VAL A 571 12.91 14.01 -14.14
N VAL A 572 12.51 12.76 -13.95
CA VAL A 572 11.17 12.41 -13.44
C VAL A 572 11.11 12.40 -11.92
N TYR A 573 12.17 11.92 -11.27
CA TYR A 573 12.23 11.89 -9.80
C TYR A 573 12.61 13.25 -9.21
N ALA A 574 12.07 14.31 -9.79
CA ALA A 574 12.33 15.71 -9.43
C ALA A 574 12.00 16.01 -7.95
N ASN A 575 10.95 15.39 -7.43
CA ASN A 575 10.55 15.51 -6.01
C ASN A 575 11.43 14.67 -5.08
N GLN A 576 12.16 13.73 -5.63
CA GLN A 576 12.86 12.66 -4.92
C GLN A 576 14.35 12.74 -5.22
N LEU A 577 14.88 13.96 -5.11
CA LEU A 577 16.26 14.30 -5.39
C LEU A 577 16.97 14.66 -4.08
N ALA A 578 18.22 14.21 -3.93
CA ALA A 578 19.05 14.53 -2.78
C ALA A 578 20.48 14.83 -3.20
N GLU A 579 21.12 15.74 -2.48
CA GLU A 579 22.53 16.09 -2.67
C GLU A 579 23.35 15.62 -1.46
N ARG A 580 24.56 15.16 -1.73
CA ARG A 580 25.50 14.72 -0.70
C ARG A 580 26.08 15.93 0.02
N MET A 581 26.23 15.84 1.31
CA MET A 581 26.87 16.86 2.12
C MET A 581 28.37 16.96 1.79
N ILE A 582 28.90 18.15 1.87
CA ILE A 582 30.27 18.47 1.37
C ILE A 582 31.33 17.61 2.04
N ARG A 583 31.24 17.36 3.34
CA ARG A 583 32.31 16.74 4.13
C ARG A 583 32.00 15.31 4.64
N HIS A 584 30.87 14.75 4.26
CA HIS A 584 30.52 13.38 4.69
C HIS A 584 29.45 12.75 3.77
N ASN A 585 29.26 11.46 3.91
CA ASN A 585 28.39 10.66 3.06
C ASN A 585 26.89 10.69 3.44
N GLY A 586 26.47 11.64 4.29
CA GLY A 586 25.05 11.94 4.50
C GLY A 586 24.49 12.78 3.35
N TYR A 587 23.20 12.70 3.14
CA TYR A 587 22.50 13.42 2.09
C TYR A 587 21.49 14.42 2.67
N LYS A 588 21.13 15.40 1.87
CA LYS A 588 20.10 16.38 2.15
C LYS A 588 19.11 16.37 0.99
N THR A 589 17.82 16.19 1.28
CA THR A 589 16.78 16.21 0.24
C THR A 589 16.60 17.64 -0.29
N LEU A 590 16.25 17.75 -1.57
CA LEU A 590 16.03 19.04 -2.26
C LEU A 590 14.52 19.36 -2.37
N GLY A 591 13.75 19.01 -1.35
CA GLY A 591 12.33 19.34 -1.25
C GLY A 591 12.06 20.66 -0.51
N MET A 592 10.79 20.98 -0.28
CA MET A 592 10.37 22.22 0.41
C MET A 592 10.99 22.33 1.81
N LYS A 593 10.97 21.24 2.58
CA LYS A 593 11.67 21.17 3.86
C LYS A 593 12.78 20.13 3.74
N SER A 594 13.99 20.60 3.58
CA SER A 594 15.18 19.76 3.48
C SER A 594 15.33 18.84 4.68
N GLN A 595 15.55 17.56 4.41
CA GLN A 595 15.76 16.55 5.46
C GLN A 595 17.14 15.92 5.31
N LEU A 596 17.79 15.65 6.44
CA LEU A 596 19.02 14.87 6.47
C LEU A 596 18.65 13.39 6.38
N VAL A 597 19.20 12.72 5.38
CA VAL A 597 18.86 11.32 5.05
C VAL A 597 20.12 10.50 4.81
N GLN A 598 20.00 9.20 4.92
CA GLN A 598 21.10 8.25 4.65
C GLN A 598 20.66 7.24 3.59
N LEU A 599 21.64 6.60 2.95
CA LEU A 599 21.36 5.45 2.10
C LEU A 599 20.87 4.29 2.96
N HIS A 600 19.83 3.62 2.51
CA HIS A 600 19.35 2.42 3.20
C HIS A 600 20.45 1.33 3.16
N PRO A 601 20.65 0.54 4.23
CA PRO A 601 21.70 -0.50 4.25
C PRO A 601 21.60 -1.54 3.12
N SER A 602 20.44 -1.70 2.50
CA SER A 602 20.27 -2.60 1.35
C SER A 602 20.67 -1.99 0.01
N SER A 603 21.02 -0.70 -0.05
CA SER A 603 21.41 -0.06 -1.31
C SER A 603 22.78 -0.57 -1.78
N VAL A 604 22.88 -0.82 -3.09
CA VAL A 604 24.11 -1.27 -3.74
C VAL A 604 24.97 -0.13 -4.29
N LEU A 605 24.55 1.11 -4.06
CA LEU A 605 25.30 2.29 -4.49
C LEU A 605 26.70 2.27 -3.85
N GLN A 606 27.74 2.43 -4.66
CA GLN A 606 29.13 2.34 -4.20
C GLN A 606 29.81 3.71 -4.18
N PRO A 607 30.69 3.93 -3.21
CA PRO A 607 31.51 5.15 -3.19
C PRO A 607 32.62 5.05 -4.26
N ASP A 608 33.14 6.20 -4.62
CA ASP A 608 34.29 6.33 -5.52
C ASP A 608 35.62 5.96 -4.82
N LYS A 609 36.75 6.17 -5.51
CA LYS A 609 38.10 5.89 -5.02
C LYS A 609 38.47 6.66 -3.74
N ASP A 610 37.84 7.80 -3.53
CA ASP A 610 38.04 8.67 -2.36
C ASP A 610 37.04 8.33 -1.23
N ALA A 611 36.38 7.18 -1.31
CA ALA A 611 35.35 6.71 -0.38
C ALA A 611 34.14 7.66 -0.27
N MET A 612 33.88 8.46 -1.33
CA MET A 612 32.76 9.39 -1.37
C MET A 612 31.66 8.86 -2.30
N PHE A 613 30.42 8.87 -1.81
CA PHE A 613 29.26 8.53 -2.63
C PHE A 613 28.95 9.63 -3.66
N PRO A 614 28.21 9.31 -4.74
CA PRO A 614 27.82 10.30 -5.77
C PRO A 614 27.19 11.54 -5.17
N TYR A 615 27.46 12.70 -5.74
CA TYR A 615 27.00 13.99 -5.20
C TYR A 615 25.49 14.16 -5.29
N TYR A 616 24.88 13.78 -6.42
CA TYR A 616 23.43 13.81 -6.61
C TYR A 616 22.89 12.40 -6.79
N VAL A 617 21.78 12.14 -6.11
CA VAL A 617 21.05 10.88 -6.22
C VAL A 617 19.55 11.13 -6.30
N VAL A 618 18.85 10.31 -7.08
CA VAL A 618 17.40 10.19 -7.01
C VAL A 618 17.05 8.92 -6.21
N TYR A 619 15.91 8.95 -5.53
CA TYR A 619 15.43 7.84 -4.70
C TYR A 619 13.96 7.58 -4.97
N HIS A 620 13.53 6.33 -4.87
CA HIS A 620 12.13 5.96 -5.08
C HIS A 620 11.29 6.23 -3.82
N GLU A 621 11.85 6.03 -2.64
CA GLU A 621 11.11 6.11 -1.38
C GLU A 621 11.98 6.65 -0.24
N LEU A 622 11.37 7.48 0.60
CA LEU A 622 11.94 7.90 1.89
C LEU A 622 11.20 7.20 3.01
N ILE A 623 11.94 6.53 3.88
CA ILE A 623 11.38 5.87 5.06
C ILE A 623 12.10 6.31 6.31
N THR A 624 11.33 6.55 7.37
CA THR A 624 11.84 6.80 8.71
C THR A 624 11.61 5.57 9.58
N THR A 625 12.71 5.09 10.14
CA THR A 625 12.71 4.08 11.21
C THR A 625 13.40 4.70 12.43
N SER A 626 14.57 4.25 12.81
CA SER A 626 15.43 4.96 13.79
C SER A 626 16.09 6.20 13.17
N LYS A 627 16.26 6.20 11.85
CA LYS A 627 16.80 7.29 11.03
C LYS A 627 16.00 7.39 9.74
N ALA A 628 16.18 8.50 9.03
CA ALA A 628 15.60 8.69 7.71
C ALA A 628 16.50 8.06 6.64
N PHE A 629 15.94 7.15 5.85
CA PHE A 629 16.66 6.41 4.80
C PHE A 629 16.03 6.59 3.43
N MET A 630 16.88 6.69 2.40
CA MET A 630 16.50 6.61 0.99
C MET A 630 16.59 5.17 0.52
N ARG A 631 15.55 4.67 -0.15
CA ARG A 631 15.50 3.32 -0.76
C ARG A 631 15.40 3.45 -2.28
N ASN A 632 15.92 2.42 -2.95
CA ASN A 632 15.98 2.35 -4.41
C ASN A 632 16.61 3.62 -4.98
N VAL A 633 17.91 3.76 -4.72
CA VAL A 633 18.67 4.96 -5.01
C VAL A 633 19.42 4.81 -6.33
N CYS A 634 19.54 5.88 -7.09
CA CYS A 634 20.29 5.91 -8.36
C CYS A 634 21.15 7.18 -8.45
N ALA A 635 22.41 7.02 -8.80
CA ALA A 635 23.33 8.14 -9.03
C ALA A 635 22.93 8.90 -10.30
N VAL A 636 22.88 10.24 -10.22
CA VAL A 636 22.55 11.12 -11.35
C VAL A 636 23.59 12.24 -11.49
N GLN A 637 23.65 12.85 -12.68
CA GLN A 637 24.58 13.94 -12.97
C GLN A 637 23.85 15.28 -12.88
N ARG A 638 24.58 16.32 -12.49
CA ARG A 638 24.05 17.69 -12.32
C ARG A 638 23.35 18.21 -13.59
N GLU A 639 23.98 17.96 -14.75
CA GLU A 639 23.46 18.41 -16.04
C GLU A 639 22.06 17.88 -16.35
N TRP A 640 21.75 16.67 -15.88
CA TRP A 640 20.45 16.02 -16.14
C TRP A 640 19.33 16.63 -15.29
N ILE A 641 19.66 17.20 -14.12
CA ILE A 641 18.68 17.73 -13.15
C ILE A 641 18.50 19.25 -13.24
N MET A 642 19.27 19.95 -14.10
CA MET A 642 19.13 21.41 -14.27
C MET A 642 17.70 21.86 -14.65
N PRO A 643 16.98 21.16 -15.52
CA PRO A 643 15.58 21.52 -15.80
C PRO A 643 14.67 21.46 -14.57
N VAL A 644 14.95 20.53 -13.65
CA VAL A 644 14.20 20.38 -12.39
C VAL A 644 14.41 21.61 -11.49
N PHE A 645 15.65 22.09 -11.37
CA PHE A 645 15.95 23.29 -10.57
C PHE A 645 15.17 24.51 -11.10
N LYS A 646 15.11 24.70 -12.41
CA LYS A 646 14.34 25.78 -13.03
C LYS A 646 12.85 25.71 -12.70
N LYS A 647 12.26 24.50 -12.68
CA LYS A 647 10.86 24.31 -12.30
C LYS A 647 10.63 24.64 -10.82
N LEU A 648 11.55 24.23 -9.96
CA LEU A 648 11.46 24.52 -8.52
C LEU A 648 11.49 26.02 -8.23
N GLU A 649 12.30 26.78 -8.98
CA GLU A 649 12.40 28.26 -8.88
C GLU A 649 11.09 28.96 -9.29
N ASN A 650 10.37 28.41 -10.29
CA ASN A 650 9.15 29.00 -10.85
C ASN A 650 7.86 28.49 -10.18
N LEU A 651 7.97 27.60 -9.20
CA LEU A 651 6.84 26.92 -8.59
C LEU A 651 5.93 27.90 -7.81
N ASN A 652 4.66 27.99 -8.21
CA ASN A 652 3.63 28.76 -7.52
C ASN A 652 2.41 27.85 -7.22
N VAL A 653 2.37 27.31 -6.04
CA VAL A 653 1.35 26.33 -5.62
C VAL A 653 -0.07 26.94 -5.61
N ASN A 654 -0.21 28.23 -5.30
CA ASN A 654 -1.51 28.91 -5.31
C ASN A 654 -2.10 28.96 -6.73
N ARG A 655 -1.27 29.19 -7.74
CA ARG A 655 -1.69 29.17 -9.15
C ARG A 655 -2.12 27.76 -9.58
N LEU A 656 -1.38 26.73 -9.16
CA LEU A 656 -1.69 25.33 -9.48
C LEU A 656 -3.04 24.87 -8.91
N SER A 657 -3.52 25.51 -7.85
CA SER A 657 -4.82 25.15 -7.25
C SER A 657 -6.03 25.73 -8.01
N GLY A 658 -5.79 26.59 -9.01
CA GLY A 658 -6.85 27.26 -9.78
C GLY A 658 -7.40 28.51 -9.08
N LYS A 659 -6.77 28.95 -7.99
CA LYS A 659 -7.11 30.24 -7.38
C LYS A 659 -6.48 31.35 -8.23
N THR A 660 -7.32 32.06 -8.96
CA THR A 660 -6.91 33.33 -9.56
C THR A 660 -6.56 34.28 -8.42
N SER A 661 -5.31 34.65 -8.33
CA SER A 661 -4.86 35.65 -7.35
C SER A 661 -5.59 36.97 -7.63
N HIS A 662 -6.46 37.38 -6.72
CA HIS A 662 -6.96 38.76 -6.70
C HIS A 662 -5.74 39.70 -6.55
N PRO A 663 -5.73 40.84 -7.23
CA PRO A 663 -4.58 41.77 -7.16
C PRO A 663 -4.25 42.23 -5.75
N ASP A 664 -5.20 42.16 -4.82
CA ASP A 664 -5.06 42.59 -3.42
C ASP A 664 -4.32 41.61 -2.50
N ASP A 665 -4.14 40.35 -2.91
CA ASP A 665 -3.43 39.35 -2.10
C ASP A 665 -1.90 39.51 -2.11
N ARG A 666 -1.37 40.42 -2.91
CA ARG A 666 0.09 40.62 -3.03
C ARG A 666 0.71 41.36 -1.84
N LEU A 667 -0.07 41.81 -0.88
CA LEU A 667 0.41 42.66 0.21
C LEU A 667 0.56 42.00 1.58
N GLN A 668 0.29 40.69 1.72
CA GLN A 668 0.27 40.06 3.05
C GLN A 668 1.19 38.83 3.27
N GLU A 669 1.99 38.42 2.31
CA GLU A 669 3.01 37.39 2.57
C GLU A 669 4.39 37.84 2.13
N LYS A 670 5.17 38.33 3.08
CA LYS A 670 6.63 38.36 2.91
C LYS A 670 7.12 36.92 3.08
N PRO A 671 7.78 36.34 2.08
CA PRO A 671 8.46 35.07 2.30
C PRO A 671 9.60 35.29 3.28
N GLU A 672 9.57 34.65 4.41
CA GLU A 672 10.78 34.51 5.21
C GLU A 672 11.85 33.78 4.37
N ASP A 673 12.99 34.35 4.30
CA ASP A 673 14.14 33.96 3.49
C ASP A 673 14.43 32.45 3.48
N VAL A 674 14.13 31.77 2.36
CA VAL A 674 14.72 30.50 2.05
C VAL A 674 15.17 30.45 0.59
N ILE A 675 16.04 31.35 0.24
CA ILE A 675 16.96 31.17 -0.90
C ILE A 675 18.28 31.86 -0.52
N THR A 676 19.22 31.09 -0.03
CA THR A 676 20.61 31.57 0.03
C THR A 676 21.10 31.75 -1.40
N LYS A 677 21.26 32.97 -1.78
CA LYS A 677 21.99 33.35 -2.99
C LYS A 677 23.36 32.70 -2.98
N VAL A 678 23.66 31.93 -4.00
CA VAL A 678 25.03 31.54 -4.29
C VAL A 678 25.70 32.78 -4.86
N ASN A 679 26.22 33.63 -3.99
CA ASN A 679 27.18 34.65 -4.39
C ASN A 679 28.58 34.15 -4.03
N ASP A 680 29.46 34.22 -5.00
CA ASP A 680 30.89 34.08 -4.81
C ASP A 680 31.40 35.22 -3.92
N ASP A 681 31.45 34.97 -2.60
CA ASP A 681 32.18 35.85 -1.71
C ASP A 681 33.10 35.02 -0.80
N ALA A 682 34.35 35.08 -1.15
CA ALA A 682 35.43 34.43 -0.41
C ALA A 682 35.91 35.30 0.76
N ASP A 683 35.03 35.86 1.60
CA ASP A 683 35.49 36.65 2.74
C ASP A 683 34.62 36.71 3.97
N SER A 684 34.07 35.54 4.41
CA SER A 684 33.38 35.49 5.70
C SER A 684 33.75 34.26 6.56
N SER A 685 34.87 33.60 6.26
CA SER A 685 35.30 32.43 6.96
C SER A 685 35.82 32.69 8.38
N VAL A 686 36.36 33.88 8.65
CA VAL A 686 37.04 34.21 9.92
C VAL A 686 36.04 34.37 11.08
N ASP A 687 34.86 34.92 10.85
CA ASP A 687 33.88 35.19 11.91
C ASP A 687 33.09 33.91 12.34
N ARG A 688 32.99 32.94 11.47
CA ARG A 688 32.29 31.67 11.73
C ARG A 688 33.17 30.70 12.53
N GLU A 689 34.46 30.69 12.27
CA GLU A 689 35.43 29.87 13.04
C GLU A 689 35.57 30.37 14.48
N SER A 690 35.54 31.67 14.72
CA SER A 690 35.59 32.23 16.06
C SER A 690 34.38 31.87 16.91
N LYS A 691 33.19 31.82 16.30
CA LYS A 691 31.93 31.40 16.99
C LYS A 691 31.94 29.91 17.31
N ILE A 692 32.49 29.10 16.42
CA ILE A 692 32.61 27.62 16.65
C ILE A 692 33.65 27.35 17.76
N GLN A 693 34.77 28.07 17.74
CA GLN A 693 35.82 27.97 18.77
C GLN A 693 35.28 28.33 20.17
N ALA A 694 34.53 29.44 20.24
CA ALA A 694 33.89 29.87 21.49
C ALA A 694 32.80 28.90 21.99
N ALA A 695 32.16 28.16 21.11
CA ALA A 695 31.20 27.10 21.50
C ALA A 695 31.91 25.83 22.01
N CYS A 696 33.04 25.48 21.37
CA CYS A 696 33.91 24.36 21.84
C CYS A 696 34.51 24.62 23.19
N ASP A 697 35.00 25.83 23.43
CA ASP A 697 35.60 26.24 24.69
C ASP A 697 34.57 26.23 25.83
N ARG A 698 33.35 26.64 25.59
CA ARG A 698 32.23 26.56 26.56
C ARG A 698 31.83 25.11 26.84
N PHE A 699 31.91 24.22 25.87
CA PHE A 699 31.64 22.79 26.07
C PHE A 699 32.76 22.12 26.90
N LEU A 700 34.01 22.45 26.59
CA LEU A 700 35.17 21.92 27.35
C LEU A 700 35.20 22.44 28.79
N ALA A 701 34.86 23.72 29.01
CA ALA A 701 34.77 24.30 30.38
C ALA A 701 33.66 23.66 31.23
N ARG A 702 32.58 23.17 30.61
CA ARG A 702 31.52 22.42 31.30
C ARG A 702 31.94 20.99 31.66
N LYS A 703 32.90 20.40 30.92
CA LYS A 703 33.40 19.04 31.19
C LYS A 703 34.44 18.99 32.30
N VAL A 704 35.10 20.09 32.59
CA VAL A 704 36.11 20.20 33.66
C VAL A 704 35.44 20.47 35.03
N LYS A 705 34.14 20.89 35.04
CA LYS A 705 33.39 21.16 36.30
C LYS A 705 32.47 19.99 36.74
N LYS A 706 32.59 18.85 36.11
CA LYS A 706 32.01 17.57 36.54
C LYS A 706 33.16 16.60 36.87
#